data_d619054730ab93eb0f6054da994e7945
#
_entry.id   d619054730ab93eb0f6054da994e7945
#
_cell.length_a   1.000
_cell.length_b   1.000
_cell.length_c   1.000
_cell.angle_alpha   90.00
_cell.angle_beta   90.00
_cell.angle_gamma   90.00
#
_symmetry.space_group_name_H-M   'P 1'
#
loop_
_entity.id
_entity.type
_entity.pdbx_description
1 polymer ?
#
loop_
_entity_poly.entity_id
_entity_poly.type
_entity_poly.pdbx_seq_one_letter_code
_entity_poly.pdbx_strand_id
1 'polypeptide(L)'
;MARKTPIERYRNIGISAHIDAGKTTTTERILYYTGVNHKIGEVHDGAATMDWMEQEQERGITITSAATTCFWKGMDMSYPEHRINIIDTPGHVDFTIEVERSMRVLDGACMVYCAVGGVQPQSETVWRQANKYGVPRLAFVNKMDRVGANFFKVYDQMRQRLRANPVPIQVPIGAEDSFKGVVDLVRMKAILWDDASQGMKFDLVEVPAELLETCNEWREKMLEAAAEANEELMNKYLDSGDLSLEDLKFGLRQRTIAGEIVPMLCGTAFKNKGVQAMLDAVIDYMPSPVDIPPVKGTDEREAETFRKADDGEKFSALAFKLMTDPYVGQLTFIRVYSGVLNSGDTVYNPIKSKKERIGRILQMHANEREEIKEVRAGDIAACVGLKEVTTGETLCDPDNVVLLERMVFPEPVISQAVEPKTKADQEKMGIALGRLAQEDPSFRVRTDEESGQTIISGMGELHLEIIVDRMKREFGVEASVGKPQVAYRETIRKSVDEAEGKFIKQSGGRGQYGHVVLKVEPLEPGGPGFEFVDAIKGGVVPREYIPAVQKGVEDTLPAGVLAGYPVVDVKVTLHFGSYHDVDSNENAFKQAASMAFKEGMRRASPVLLEPMMAVEVETPEDYAGTVMGDLSSRRGMVQGMDDMAGGGKVIRAEVPLAEMFGYSTTLRSLTQGRATYTMEFKQYAEAPKNVADAIVSARSK
;
A
#
# COMPACT_ATOMS: atom_id res chain seq x y z
N MET A 1 24.43 25.61 -1.25
CA MET A 1 25.43 24.97 -2.15
C MET A 1 24.73 24.50 -3.41
N ALA A 2 25.44 24.30 -4.54
CA ALA A 2 24.80 23.71 -5.74
C ALA A 2 24.47 22.21 -5.49
N ARG A 3 23.42 21.69 -6.14
CA ARG A 3 23.12 20.25 -6.16
C ARG A 3 24.30 19.46 -6.68
N LYS A 4 24.63 18.36 -6.04
CA LYS A 4 25.68 17.43 -6.55
C LYS A 4 25.17 16.71 -7.80
N THR A 5 23.94 16.22 -7.78
CA THR A 5 23.28 15.58 -8.93
C THR A 5 22.10 16.43 -9.36
N PRO A 6 21.99 16.82 -10.65
CA PRO A 6 20.80 17.52 -11.16
C PRO A 6 19.52 16.74 -10.89
N ILE A 7 18.42 17.44 -10.61
CA ILE A 7 17.14 16.79 -10.24
C ILE A 7 16.58 15.92 -11.36
N GLU A 8 16.87 16.27 -12.62
CA GLU A 8 16.49 15.50 -13.80
C GLU A 8 17.14 14.10 -13.85
N ARG A 9 18.21 13.91 -13.09
CA ARG A 9 18.93 12.63 -12.95
C ARG A 9 18.57 11.85 -11.69
N TYR A 10 17.54 12.28 -10.97
CA TYR A 10 16.97 11.51 -9.86
C TYR A 10 15.95 10.51 -10.38
N ARG A 11 15.93 9.31 -9.77
CA ARG A 11 14.89 8.30 -9.97
C ARG A 11 14.46 7.77 -8.61
N ASN A 12 13.22 8.01 -8.24
CA ASN A 12 12.62 7.46 -7.03
C ASN A 12 11.75 6.29 -7.43
N ILE A 13 12.26 5.09 -7.31
CA ILE A 13 11.61 3.88 -7.82
C ILE A 13 11.30 2.89 -6.69
N GLY A 14 10.19 2.19 -6.85
CA GLY A 14 9.84 1.04 -6.03
C GLY A 14 10.07 -0.27 -6.77
N ILE A 15 10.49 -1.27 -6.06
CA ILE A 15 10.52 -2.66 -6.53
C ILE A 15 9.35 -3.38 -5.89
N SER A 16 8.41 -3.82 -6.69
CA SER A 16 7.20 -4.50 -6.25
C SER A 16 7.00 -5.82 -6.98
N ALA A 17 6.51 -6.82 -6.28
CA ALA A 17 6.28 -8.14 -6.84
C ALA A 17 5.32 -8.94 -5.95
N HIS A 18 4.76 -10.01 -6.48
CA HIS A 18 4.16 -11.03 -5.62
C HIS A 18 5.23 -11.85 -4.88
N ILE A 19 4.80 -12.61 -3.89
CA ILE A 19 5.67 -13.50 -3.13
C ILE A 19 6.39 -14.46 -4.09
N ASP A 20 7.66 -14.70 -3.85
CA ASP A 20 8.52 -15.60 -4.65
C ASP A 20 8.75 -15.20 -6.11
N ALA A 21 8.38 -13.99 -6.56
CA ALA A 21 8.77 -13.52 -7.91
C ALA A 21 10.26 -13.18 -8.04
N GLY A 22 10.99 -13.13 -6.92
CA GLY A 22 12.41 -12.80 -6.89
C GLY A 22 12.70 -11.31 -6.70
N LYS A 23 11.81 -10.60 -6.00
CA LYS A 23 11.94 -9.18 -5.69
C LYS A 23 13.25 -8.89 -4.94
N THR A 24 13.46 -9.50 -3.78
CA THR A 24 14.65 -9.28 -2.96
C THR A 24 15.93 -9.66 -3.70
N THR A 25 15.93 -10.76 -4.44
CA THR A 25 17.06 -11.13 -5.30
C THR A 25 17.37 -10.06 -6.34
N THR A 26 16.33 -9.49 -6.98
CA THR A 26 16.51 -8.42 -7.95
C THR A 26 17.10 -7.17 -7.29
N THR A 27 16.60 -6.77 -6.13
CA THR A 27 17.11 -5.63 -5.38
C THR A 27 18.57 -5.82 -4.96
N GLU A 28 18.91 -6.99 -4.44
CA GLU A 28 20.30 -7.33 -4.07
C GLU A 28 21.27 -7.27 -5.28
N ARG A 29 20.82 -7.67 -6.47
CA ARG A 29 21.61 -7.53 -7.70
C ARG A 29 21.79 -6.07 -8.10
N ILE A 30 20.76 -5.23 -7.93
CA ILE A 30 20.87 -3.78 -8.16
C ILE A 30 21.95 -3.20 -7.23
N LEU A 31 21.92 -3.52 -5.93
CA LEU A 31 22.90 -3.03 -4.96
C LEU A 31 24.32 -3.50 -5.28
N TYR A 32 24.47 -4.71 -5.76
CA TYR A 32 25.76 -5.25 -6.19
C TYR A 32 26.31 -4.52 -7.42
N TYR A 33 25.52 -4.39 -8.49
CA TYR A 33 25.97 -3.75 -9.73
C TYR A 33 26.20 -2.25 -9.60
N THR A 34 25.54 -1.60 -8.67
CA THR A 34 25.74 -0.17 -8.37
C THR A 34 26.88 0.08 -7.36
N GLY A 35 27.53 -0.98 -6.86
CA GLY A 35 28.68 -0.90 -5.96
C GLY A 35 28.32 -0.58 -4.49
N VAL A 36 27.04 -0.61 -4.12
CA VAL A 36 26.61 -0.45 -2.72
C VAL A 36 27.03 -1.67 -1.90
N ASN A 37 26.87 -2.87 -2.46
CA ASN A 37 27.30 -4.12 -1.86
C ASN A 37 28.55 -4.67 -2.59
N HIS A 38 29.51 -5.14 -1.84
CA HIS A 38 30.73 -5.76 -2.38
C HIS A 38 30.58 -7.26 -2.65
N LYS A 39 29.52 -7.87 -2.11
CA LYS A 39 29.18 -9.28 -2.30
C LYS A 39 27.70 -9.40 -2.64
N ILE A 40 27.37 -10.42 -3.41
CA ILE A 40 25.98 -10.78 -3.67
C ILE A 40 25.40 -11.39 -2.40
N GLY A 41 24.34 -10.77 -1.85
CA GLY A 41 23.52 -11.33 -0.78
C GLY A 41 22.53 -12.34 -1.35
N GLU A 42 22.46 -13.54 -0.76
CA GLU A 42 21.47 -14.55 -1.12
C GLU A 42 20.36 -14.62 -0.06
N VAL A 43 19.11 -14.59 -0.51
CA VAL A 43 17.92 -14.61 0.37
C VAL A 43 17.87 -15.90 1.19
N HIS A 44 18.22 -17.04 0.56
CA HIS A 44 18.21 -18.36 1.22
C HIS A 44 19.25 -18.50 2.34
N ASP A 45 20.29 -17.71 2.31
CA ASP A 45 21.34 -17.70 3.31
C ASP A 45 21.11 -16.64 4.41
N GLY A 46 19.99 -15.92 4.35
CA GLY A 46 19.69 -14.82 5.29
C GLY A 46 20.64 -13.62 5.16
N ALA A 47 21.33 -13.51 4.02
CA ALA A 47 22.35 -12.50 3.77
C ALA A 47 21.86 -11.29 2.95
N ALA A 48 20.56 -11.17 2.73
CA ALA A 48 19.96 -10.07 1.98
C ALA A 48 20.04 -8.74 2.77
N THR A 49 20.61 -7.72 2.17
CA THR A 49 20.90 -6.44 2.82
C THR A 49 19.64 -5.61 3.08
N MET A 50 18.64 -5.72 2.19
CA MET A 50 17.39 -4.97 2.32
C MET A 50 16.41 -5.61 3.29
N ASP A 51 16.53 -6.90 3.58
CA ASP A 51 15.78 -7.61 4.61
C ASP A 51 16.51 -7.47 5.96
N TRP A 52 16.37 -6.31 6.59
CA TRP A 52 17.13 -5.95 7.80
C TRP A 52 16.54 -6.49 9.10
N MET A 53 15.26 -6.87 9.10
CA MET A 53 14.62 -7.50 10.24
C MET A 53 14.98 -8.99 10.30
N GLU A 54 15.29 -9.48 11.49
CA GLU A 54 15.55 -10.90 11.73
C GLU A 54 14.38 -11.78 11.28
N GLN A 55 13.14 -11.32 11.46
CA GLN A 55 11.94 -12.00 10.99
C GLN A 55 11.83 -12.08 9.46
N GLU A 56 12.29 -11.07 8.74
CA GLU A 56 12.36 -11.08 7.27
C GLU A 56 13.33 -12.15 6.78
N GLN A 57 14.50 -12.20 7.41
CA GLN A 57 15.54 -13.19 7.10
C GLN A 57 15.10 -14.63 7.42
N GLU A 58 14.48 -14.85 8.59
CA GLU A 58 13.99 -16.16 9.01
C GLU A 58 12.85 -16.68 8.11
N ARG A 59 11.95 -15.78 7.67
CA ARG A 59 10.77 -16.13 6.89
C ARG A 59 10.99 -16.06 5.38
N GLY A 60 12.07 -15.40 4.94
CA GLY A 60 12.37 -15.17 3.53
C GLY A 60 11.36 -14.25 2.82
N ILE A 61 10.68 -13.36 3.57
CA ILE A 61 9.70 -12.40 3.05
C ILE A 61 10.03 -10.99 3.51
N THR A 62 9.79 -10.01 2.66
CA THR A 62 9.88 -8.60 3.05
C THR A 62 8.62 -8.19 3.82
N ILE A 63 8.80 -7.68 5.02
CA ILE A 63 7.72 -7.25 5.93
C ILE A 63 7.57 -5.74 5.89
N THR A 64 8.69 -5.02 5.98
CA THR A 64 8.72 -3.56 5.94
C THR A 64 9.44 -3.06 4.71
N SER A 65 8.99 -1.92 4.16
CA SER A 65 9.71 -1.29 3.07
C SER A 65 11.05 -0.74 3.55
N ALA A 66 12.11 -1.01 2.81
CA ALA A 66 13.43 -0.45 3.03
C ALA A 66 13.77 0.54 1.92
N ALA A 67 14.43 1.65 2.28
CA ALA A 67 14.86 2.66 1.32
C ALA A 67 16.36 2.74 1.27
N THR A 68 16.94 2.77 0.08
CA THR A 68 18.37 2.94 -0.13
C THR A 68 18.67 3.79 -1.34
N THR A 69 19.84 4.43 -1.35
CA THR A 69 20.32 5.25 -2.46
C THR A 69 21.48 4.55 -3.15
N CYS A 70 21.44 4.54 -4.47
CA CYS A 70 22.55 4.07 -5.31
C CYS A 70 22.74 4.98 -6.52
N PHE A 71 23.84 4.76 -7.26
CA PHE A 71 24.22 5.54 -8.43
C PHE A 71 24.43 4.61 -9.62
N TRP A 72 24.00 5.05 -10.79
CA TRP A 72 24.13 4.28 -12.03
C TRP A 72 24.54 5.13 -13.22
N LYS A 73 25.45 4.62 -14.05
CA LYS A 73 25.98 5.27 -15.25
C LYS A 73 25.74 4.48 -16.53
N GLY A 74 24.92 3.45 -16.48
CA GLY A 74 24.67 2.51 -17.59
C GLY A 74 25.57 1.28 -17.56
N MET A 75 25.15 0.23 -18.29
CA MET A 75 25.91 -1.01 -18.45
C MET A 75 27.28 -0.76 -19.07
N ASP A 76 27.33 0.13 -20.05
CA ASP A 76 28.52 0.53 -20.81
C ASP A 76 29.15 1.85 -20.34
N MET A 77 28.71 2.37 -19.20
CA MET A 77 29.14 3.65 -18.62
C MET A 77 28.88 4.86 -19.52
N SER A 78 27.95 4.77 -20.47
CA SER A 78 27.63 5.81 -21.46
C SER A 78 26.71 6.91 -20.92
N TYR A 79 26.03 6.68 -19.79
CA TYR A 79 25.14 7.66 -19.20
C TYR A 79 25.89 8.57 -18.20
N PRO A 80 25.44 9.82 -18.07
CA PRO A 80 25.83 10.61 -16.90
C PRO A 80 25.31 9.94 -15.63
N GLU A 81 26.02 10.17 -14.51
CA GLU A 81 25.61 9.58 -13.23
C GLU A 81 24.19 9.98 -12.82
N HIS A 82 23.37 8.98 -12.61
CA HIS A 82 22.01 9.09 -12.08
C HIS A 82 21.98 8.64 -10.63
N ARG A 83 21.20 9.35 -9.82
CA ARG A 83 20.93 9.00 -8.43
C ARG A 83 19.59 8.25 -8.37
N ILE A 84 19.62 7.03 -7.88
CA ILE A 84 18.47 6.17 -7.80
C ILE A 84 18.17 5.90 -6.32
N ASN A 85 17.01 6.34 -5.86
CA ASN A 85 16.46 5.96 -4.58
C ASN A 85 15.52 4.77 -4.80
N ILE A 86 15.81 3.66 -4.14
CA ILE A 86 15.04 2.42 -4.27
C ILE A 86 14.26 2.22 -2.98
N ILE A 87 12.97 1.96 -3.12
CA ILE A 87 12.12 1.49 -2.03
C ILE A 87 11.72 0.05 -2.35
N ASP A 88 12.22 -0.88 -1.53
CA ASP A 88 11.81 -2.29 -1.60
C ASP A 88 10.52 -2.48 -0.82
N THR A 89 9.46 -2.99 -1.47
CA THR A 89 8.12 -3.08 -0.88
C THR A 89 7.75 -4.53 -0.58
N PRO A 90 6.98 -4.80 0.49
CA PRO A 90 6.46 -6.13 0.76
C PRO A 90 5.62 -6.68 -0.40
N GLY A 91 5.66 -7.99 -0.57
CA GLY A 91 4.82 -8.71 -1.53
C GLY A 91 3.60 -9.38 -0.90
N HIS A 92 3.49 -9.40 0.43
CA HIS A 92 2.42 -10.08 1.15
C HIS A 92 1.22 -9.17 1.40
N VAL A 93 0.01 -9.71 1.24
CA VAL A 93 -1.25 -8.95 1.35
C VAL A 93 -1.50 -8.34 2.73
N ASP A 94 -1.00 -8.96 3.80
CA ASP A 94 -1.13 -8.42 5.15
C ASP A 94 -0.35 -7.11 5.35
N PHE A 95 0.60 -6.82 4.44
CA PHE A 95 1.41 -5.60 4.43
C PHE A 95 1.04 -4.62 3.32
N THR A 96 -0.19 -4.68 2.85
CA THR A 96 -0.73 -3.79 1.79
C THR A 96 -0.46 -2.31 2.09
N ILE A 97 -0.47 -1.93 3.36
CA ILE A 97 -0.19 -0.57 3.80
C ILE A 97 1.24 -0.10 3.46
N GLU A 98 2.23 -0.99 3.56
CA GLU A 98 3.60 -0.65 3.20
C GLU A 98 3.74 -0.39 1.70
N VAL A 99 2.98 -1.14 0.90
CA VAL A 99 2.87 -0.91 -0.54
C VAL A 99 2.18 0.43 -0.83
N GLU A 100 1.07 0.71 -0.16
CA GLU A 100 0.33 1.98 -0.27
C GLU A 100 1.21 3.18 0.04
N ARG A 101 1.95 3.15 1.14
CA ARG A 101 2.91 4.20 1.53
C ARG A 101 3.97 4.42 0.46
N SER A 102 4.54 3.33 -0.04
CA SER A 102 5.57 3.39 -1.07
C SER A 102 5.04 3.99 -2.35
N MET A 103 3.89 3.51 -2.85
CA MET A 103 3.29 4.01 -4.08
C MET A 103 2.94 5.50 -4.00
N ARG A 104 2.62 6.02 -2.82
CA ARG A 104 2.32 7.45 -2.64
C ARG A 104 3.52 8.36 -2.87
N VAL A 105 4.72 7.90 -2.58
CA VAL A 105 5.95 8.71 -2.62
C VAL A 105 6.89 8.38 -3.78
N LEU A 106 6.62 7.31 -4.51
CA LEU A 106 7.40 6.92 -5.68
C LEU A 106 7.04 7.74 -6.91
N ASP A 107 8.03 7.95 -7.77
CA ASP A 107 7.83 8.54 -9.08
C ASP A 107 7.64 7.48 -10.16
N GLY A 108 8.15 6.27 -9.93
CA GLY A 108 8.00 5.13 -10.82
C GLY A 108 8.14 3.81 -10.07
N ALA A 109 7.70 2.71 -10.65
CA ALA A 109 7.78 1.38 -10.07
C ALA A 109 8.29 0.34 -11.07
N CYS A 110 9.13 -0.56 -10.59
CA CYS A 110 9.52 -1.77 -11.31
C CYS A 110 8.68 -2.93 -10.78
N MET A 111 7.81 -3.45 -11.63
CA MET A 111 6.95 -4.59 -11.32
C MET A 111 7.66 -5.88 -11.75
N VAL A 112 8.02 -6.71 -10.80
CA VAL A 112 8.70 -7.99 -11.05
C VAL A 112 7.67 -9.11 -11.13
N TYR A 113 7.63 -9.79 -12.26
CA TYR A 113 6.76 -10.94 -12.51
C TYR A 113 7.59 -12.22 -12.62
N CYS A 114 7.02 -13.34 -12.17
CA CYS A 114 7.64 -14.65 -12.40
C CYS A 114 7.30 -15.14 -13.81
N ALA A 115 8.31 -15.55 -14.57
CA ALA A 115 8.12 -16.09 -15.93
C ALA A 115 7.25 -17.35 -15.97
N VAL A 116 7.19 -18.10 -14.87
CA VAL A 116 6.39 -19.31 -14.72
C VAL A 116 4.99 -18.98 -14.19
N GLY A 117 4.91 -18.33 -13.04
CA GLY A 117 3.65 -17.99 -12.36
C GLY A 117 2.87 -16.86 -13.04
N GLY A 118 3.55 -15.96 -13.74
CA GLY A 118 2.94 -14.84 -14.42
C GLY A 118 2.29 -13.81 -13.50
N VAL A 119 1.15 -13.28 -13.91
CA VAL A 119 0.36 -12.34 -13.13
C VAL A 119 -0.44 -13.09 -12.07
N GLN A 120 -0.19 -12.78 -10.81
CA GLN A 120 -0.87 -13.35 -9.65
C GLN A 120 -1.77 -12.30 -8.95
N PRO A 121 -2.66 -12.69 -8.02
CA PRO A 121 -3.59 -11.76 -7.37
C PRO A 121 -2.92 -10.60 -6.65
N GLN A 122 -1.79 -10.88 -6.00
CA GLN A 122 -0.99 -9.84 -5.36
C GLN A 122 -0.47 -8.82 -6.38
N SER A 123 -0.10 -9.28 -7.58
CA SER A 123 0.26 -8.39 -8.69
C SER A 123 -0.89 -7.48 -9.08
N GLU A 124 -2.13 -8.01 -9.10
CA GLU A 124 -3.33 -7.21 -9.42
C GLU A 124 -3.60 -6.14 -8.36
N THR A 125 -3.42 -6.48 -7.08
CA THR A 125 -3.59 -5.53 -5.97
C THR A 125 -2.58 -4.39 -6.03
N VAL A 126 -1.29 -4.73 -6.18
CA VAL A 126 -0.23 -3.73 -6.33
C VAL A 126 -0.43 -2.87 -7.58
N TRP A 127 -0.90 -3.48 -8.67
CA TRP A 127 -1.22 -2.78 -9.91
C TRP A 127 -2.34 -1.76 -9.72
N ARG A 128 -3.42 -2.12 -9.00
CA ARG A 128 -4.51 -1.19 -8.67
C ARG A 128 -4.03 -0.02 -7.81
N GLN A 129 -3.15 -0.27 -6.84
CA GLN A 129 -2.54 0.78 -6.02
C GLN A 129 -1.69 1.72 -6.86
N ALA A 130 -0.88 1.20 -7.76
CA ALA A 130 -0.11 2.01 -8.70
C ALA A 130 -1.01 2.86 -9.63
N ASN A 131 -2.14 2.30 -10.08
CA ASN A 131 -3.15 3.06 -10.84
C ASN A 131 -3.75 4.20 -10.02
N LYS A 132 -4.08 3.94 -8.76
CA LYS A 132 -4.65 4.94 -7.83
C LYS A 132 -3.78 6.19 -7.72
N TYR A 133 -2.47 6.01 -7.68
CA TYR A 133 -1.50 7.11 -7.55
C TYR A 133 -0.88 7.54 -8.88
N GLY A 134 -1.33 6.97 -10.00
CA GLY A 134 -0.82 7.33 -11.32
C GLY A 134 0.68 7.06 -11.51
N VAL A 135 1.22 6.02 -10.85
CA VAL A 135 2.65 5.69 -10.87
C VAL A 135 3.04 5.04 -12.19
N PRO A 136 3.95 5.62 -12.98
CA PRO A 136 4.53 4.97 -14.16
C PRO A 136 5.26 3.68 -13.80
N ARG A 137 5.24 2.69 -14.70
CA ARG A 137 5.74 1.33 -14.43
C ARG A 137 6.60 0.78 -15.54
N LEU A 138 7.60 -0.02 -15.12
CA LEU A 138 8.30 -1.01 -15.94
C LEU A 138 7.87 -2.40 -15.49
N ALA A 139 7.86 -3.36 -16.39
CA ALA A 139 7.66 -4.77 -16.08
C ALA A 139 8.96 -5.55 -16.32
N PHE A 140 9.40 -6.28 -15.32
CA PHE A 140 10.57 -7.17 -15.41
C PHE A 140 10.12 -8.61 -15.17
N VAL A 141 10.18 -9.42 -16.24
CA VAL A 141 9.84 -10.85 -16.18
C VAL A 141 11.07 -11.63 -15.73
N ASN A 142 11.08 -12.01 -14.46
CA ASN A 142 12.18 -12.68 -13.78
C ASN A 142 12.04 -14.20 -13.83
N LYS A 143 13.10 -14.91 -13.49
CA LYS A 143 13.15 -16.37 -13.45
C LYS A 143 12.95 -17.04 -14.83
N MET A 144 13.49 -16.44 -15.86
CA MET A 144 13.47 -17.02 -17.22
C MET A 144 14.23 -18.36 -17.34
N ASP A 145 15.06 -18.69 -16.35
CA ASP A 145 15.80 -19.94 -16.23
C ASP A 145 15.00 -21.11 -15.64
N ARG A 146 13.79 -20.85 -15.16
CA ARG A 146 12.94 -21.89 -14.51
C ARG A 146 12.16 -22.69 -15.55
N VAL A 147 11.92 -23.96 -15.25
CA VAL A 147 11.07 -24.86 -16.05
C VAL A 147 9.66 -24.27 -16.15
N GLY A 148 9.12 -24.18 -17.36
CA GLY A 148 7.82 -23.56 -17.66
C GLY A 148 7.86 -22.03 -17.87
N ALA A 149 9.05 -21.41 -17.86
CA ALA A 149 9.20 -19.99 -18.13
C ALA A 149 8.70 -19.60 -19.51
N ASN A 150 7.83 -18.60 -19.59
CA ASN A 150 7.27 -18.10 -20.84
C ASN A 150 6.99 -16.59 -20.78
N PHE A 151 7.84 -15.81 -21.44
CA PHE A 151 7.75 -14.35 -21.50
C PHE A 151 6.45 -13.85 -22.14
N PHE A 152 6.08 -14.42 -23.28
CA PHE A 152 4.90 -13.96 -24.03
C PHE A 152 3.58 -14.33 -23.35
N LYS A 153 3.56 -15.40 -22.57
CA LYS A 153 2.42 -15.72 -21.69
C LYS A 153 2.19 -14.63 -20.66
N VAL A 154 3.25 -14.12 -20.03
CA VAL A 154 3.16 -13.02 -19.07
C VAL A 154 2.66 -11.75 -19.78
N TYR A 155 3.12 -11.47 -20.99
CA TYR A 155 2.61 -10.38 -21.81
C TYR A 155 1.09 -10.47 -22.02
N ASP A 156 0.57 -11.62 -22.39
CA ASP A 156 -0.87 -11.83 -22.59
C ASP A 156 -1.65 -11.67 -21.28
N GLN A 157 -1.13 -12.19 -20.19
CA GLN A 157 -1.77 -12.07 -18.86
C GLN A 157 -1.80 -10.61 -18.37
N MET A 158 -0.76 -9.83 -18.61
CA MET A 158 -0.76 -8.40 -18.29
C MET A 158 -1.88 -7.67 -19.04
N ARG A 159 -2.10 -7.98 -20.31
CA ARG A 159 -3.19 -7.41 -21.10
C ARG A 159 -4.58 -7.83 -20.60
N GLN A 160 -4.76 -9.10 -20.31
CA GLN A 160 -6.06 -9.67 -19.95
C GLN A 160 -6.44 -9.40 -18.49
N ARG A 161 -5.52 -9.62 -17.55
CA ARG A 161 -5.80 -9.53 -16.10
C ARG A 161 -5.58 -8.12 -15.55
N LEU A 162 -4.55 -7.41 -15.98
CA LEU A 162 -4.22 -6.07 -15.51
C LEU A 162 -4.82 -4.96 -16.40
N ARG A 163 -5.34 -5.31 -17.57
CA ARG A 163 -5.76 -4.36 -18.61
C ARG A 163 -4.64 -3.36 -18.94
N ALA A 164 -3.40 -3.82 -18.83
CA ALA A 164 -2.22 -3.04 -19.14
C ALA A 164 -1.97 -3.00 -20.66
N ASN A 165 -1.13 -2.07 -21.07
CA ASN A 165 -0.58 -2.00 -22.42
C ASN A 165 0.94 -2.26 -22.37
N PRO A 166 1.37 -3.53 -22.18
CA PRO A 166 2.80 -3.84 -22.15
C PRO A 166 3.42 -3.70 -23.54
N VAL A 167 4.60 -3.10 -23.57
CA VAL A 167 5.41 -2.95 -24.78
C VAL A 167 6.74 -3.63 -24.55
N PRO A 168 6.95 -4.85 -25.06
CA PRO A 168 8.23 -5.51 -24.97
C PRO A 168 9.32 -4.69 -25.67
N ILE A 169 10.35 -4.34 -24.91
CA ILE A 169 11.57 -3.68 -25.44
C ILE A 169 12.73 -4.65 -25.53
N GLN A 170 12.50 -5.88 -25.12
CA GLN A 170 13.42 -7.01 -25.20
C GLN A 170 12.67 -8.28 -25.61
N VAL A 171 13.40 -9.19 -26.23
CA VAL A 171 12.96 -10.56 -26.50
C VAL A 171 13.96 -11.53 -25.87
N PRO A 172 13.52 -12.55 -25.11
CA PRO A 172 14.45 -13.49 -24.49
C PRO A 172 15.16 -14.36 -25.55
N ILE A 173 16.42 -14.67 -25.28
CA ILE A 173 17.20 -15.64 -26.05
C ILE A 173 17.13 -16.97 -25.33
N GLY A 174 16.23 -17.83 -25.78
CA GLY A 174 15.92 -19.10 -25.10
C GLY A 174 15.03 -18.93 -23.88
N ALA A 175 14.74 -20.04 -23.24
CA ALA A 175 14.00 -20.11 -21.98
C ALA A 175 14.48 -21.33 -21.20
N GLU A 176 14.18 -21.39 -19.90
CA GLU A 176 14.60 -22.48 -19.02
C GLU A 176 16.14 -22.62 -19.02
N ASP A 177 16.66 -23.83 -19.10
CA ASP A 177 18.12 -24.06 -19.11
C ASP A 177 18.83 -23.47 -20.34
N SER A 178 18.09 -23.16 -21.40
CA SER A 178 18.62 -22.54 -22.62
C SER A 178 18.62 -21.00 -22.59
N PHE A 179 18.14 -20.38 -21.53
CA PHE A 179 18.14 -18.92 -21.40
C PHE A 179 19.56 -18.37 -21.28
N LYS A 180 19.99 -17.60 -22.30
CA LYS A 180 21.37 -17.09 -22.42
C LYS A 180 21.48 -15.59 -22.22
N GLY A 181 20.43 -14.86 -22.57
CA GLY A 181 20.42 -13.41 -22.57
C GLY A 181 19.16 -12.85 -23.20
N VAL A 182 19.22 -11.64 -23.69
CA VAL A 182 18.10 -10.94 -24.30
C VAL A 182 18.51 -10.25 -25.59
N VAL A 183 17.55 -10.05 -26.50
CA VAL A 183 17.71 -9.12 -27.62
C VAL A 183 17.15 -7.78 -27.21
N ASP A 184 17.96 -6.75 -27.23
CA ASP A 184 17.54 -5.37 -27.07
C ASP A 184 16.91 -4.88 -28.38
N LEU A 185 15.59 -4.76 -28.42
CA LEU A 185 14.84 -4.33 -29.59
C LEU A 185 15.08 -2.86 -29.93
N VAL A 186 15.48 -2.05 -28.99
CA VAL A 186 15.74 -0.62 -29.21
C VAL A 186 16.99 -0.44 -30.10
N ARG A 187 18.03 -1.20 -29.83
CA ARG A 187 19.31 -1.17 -30.60
C ARG A 187 19.43 -2.29 -31.61
N MET A 188 18.56 -3.28 -31.59
CA MET A 188 18.65 -4.53 -32.38
C MET A 188 20.00 -5.25 -32.21
N LYS A 189 20.38 -5.45 -30.96
CA LYS A 189 21.57 -6.21 -30.56
C LYS A 189 21.21 -7.22 -29.50
N ALA A 190 21.86 -8.37 -29.53
CA ALA A 190 21.75 -9.35 -28.45
C ALA A 190 22.74 -9.04 -27.35
N ILE A 191 22.31 -9.18 -26.11
CA ILE A 191 23.12 -9.00 -24.90
C ILE A 191 23.28 -10.37 -24.25
N LEU A 192 24.54 -10.81 -24.14
CA LEU A 192 24.91 -12.07 -23.49
C LEU A 192 25.79 -11.76 -22.27
N TRP A 193 25.32 -12.14 -21.07
CA TRP A 193 26.07 -11.94 -19.84
C TRP A 193 27.00 -13.11 -19.54
N ASP A 194 28.20 -12.80 -19.06
CA ASP A 194 29.20 -13.79 -18.69
C ASP A 194 28.96 -14.34 -17.26
N ASP A 195 28.72 -15.64 -17.15
CA ASP A 195 28.46 -16.30 -15.88
C ASP A 195 29.68 -16.28 -14.94
N ALA A 196 30.91 -16.38 -15.50
CA ALA A 196 32.14 -16.40 -14.69
C ALA A 196 32.41 -15.08 -13.96
N SER A 197 31.96 -13.96 -14.53
CA SER A 197 32.03 -12.63 -13.92
C SER A 197 30.81 -12.26 -13.06
N GLN A 198 29.92 -13.18 -12.81
CA GLN A 198 28.63 -12.92 -12.14
C GLN A 198 27.82 -11.82 -12.85
N GLY A 199 27.86 -11.80 -14.15
CA GLY A 199 27.14 -10.83 -14.98
C GLY A 199 27.77 -9.44 -15.09
N MET A 200 28.93 -9.22 -14.48
CA MET A 200 29.66 -7.92 -14.59
C MET A 200 30.16 -7.65 -16.02
N LYS A 201 30.46 -8.68 -16.77
CA LYS A 201 30.84 -8.60 -18.19
C LYS A 201 29.69 -9.08 -19.05
N PHE A 202 29.57 -8.45 -20.20
CA PHE A 202 28.56 -8.82 -21.21
C PHE A 202 29.13 -8.57 -22.62
N ASP A 203 28.59 -9.30 -23.57
CA ASP A 203 28.90 -9.16 -25.00
C ASP A 203 27.67 -8.63 -25.74
N LEU A 204 27.90 -7.67 -26.63
CA LEU A 204 26.92 -7.21 -27.61
C LEU A 204 27.20 -7.89 -28.94
N VAL A 205 26.27 -8.71 -29.36
CA VAL A 205 26.39 -9.49 -30.61
C VAL A 205 25.20 -9.24 -31.52
N GLU A 206 25.30 -9.69 -32.78
CA GLU A 206 24.17 -9.62 -33.70
C GLU A 206 23.02 -10.50 -33.25
N VAL A 207 21.79 -10.10 -33.62
CA VAL A 207 20.59 -10.87 -33.30
C VAL A 207 20.71 -12.28 -33.89
N PRO A 208 20.46 -13.34 -33.10
CA PRO A 208 20.46 -14.70 -33.63
C PRO A 208 19.49 -14.85 -34.80
N ALA A 209 19.92 -15.54 -35.86
CA ALA A 209 19.14 -15.67 -37.12
C ALA A 209 17.74 -16.27 -36.88
N GLU A 210 17.63 -17.23 -35.95
CA GLU A 210 16.38 -17.88 -35.55
C GLU A 210 15.40 -16.95 -34.83
N LEU A 211 15.86 -15.86 -34.26
CA LEU A 211 15.02 -14.88 -33.53
C LEU A 211 14.75 -13.62 -34.38
N LEU A 212 15.36 -13.46 -35.53
CA LEU A 212 15.30 -12.23 -36.29
C LEU A 212 13.87 -11.85 -36.71
N GLU A 213 13.07 -12.81 -37.13
CA GLU A 213 11.68 -12.60 -37.52
C GLU A 213 10.83 -12.15 -36.30
N THR A 214 10.95 -12.85 -35.21
CA THR A 214 10.27 -12.50 -33.93
C THR A 214 10.70 -11.12 -33.44
N CYS A 215 11.98 -10.82 -33.47
CA CYS A 215 12.49 -9.50 -33.06
C CYS A 215 12.00 -8.38 -33.96
N ASN A 216 11.92 -8.59 -35.28
CA ASN A 216 11.37 -7.60 -36.19
C ASN A 216 9.89 -7.33 -35.95
N GLU A 217 9.08 -8.37 -35.70
CA GLU A 217 7.67 -8.25 -35.34
C GLU A 217 7.48 -7.41 -34.08
N TRP A 218 8.20 -7.74 -33.02
CA TRP A 218 8.08 -7.02 -31.75
C TRP A 218 8.68 -5.62 -31.79
N ARG A 219 9.74 -5.41 -32.58
CA ARG A 219 10.28 -4.07 -32.84
C ARG A 219 9.25 -3.18 -33.52
N GLU A 220 8.54 -3.69 -34.54
CA GLU A 220 7.48 -2.94 -35.20
C GLU A 220 6.41 -2.48 -34.24
N LYS A 221 5.92 -3.37 -33.37
CA LYS A 221 4.95 -3.04 -32.29
C LYS A 221 5.49 -1.97 -31.34
N MET A 222 6.77 -2.05 -30.99
CA MET A 222 7.44 -1.06 -30.13
C MET A 222 7.56 0.30 -30.83
N LEU A 223 7.92 0.33 -32.12
CA LEU A 223 7.99 1.56 -32.92
C LEU A 223 6.62 2.24 -33.04
N GLU A 224 5.57 1.48 -33.30
CA GLU A 224 4.19 1.99 -33.30
C GLU A 224 3.82 2.61 -31.96
N ALA A 225 4.11 1.91 -30.86
CA ALA A 225 3.85 2.42 -29.51
C ALA A 225 4.60 3.73 -29.22
N ALA A 226 5.84 3.86 -29.66
CA ALA A 226 6.61 5.11 -29.51
C ALA A 226 6.09 6.22 -30.41
N ALA A 227 5.70 5.90 -31.65
CA ALA A 227 5.19 6.86 -32.63
C ALA A 227 3.88 7.51 -32.20
N GLU A 228 3.06 6.79 -31.46
CA GLU A 228 1.78 7.30 -30.92
C GLU A 228 1.95 8.39 -29.83
N ALA A 229 3.17 8.73 -29.42
CA ALA A 229 3.43 9.77 -28.43
C ALA A 229 3.03 11.16 -28.93
N ASN A 230 3.25 11.47 -30.20
CA ASN A 230 2.86 12.73 -30.83
C ASN A 230 2.81 12.62 -32.37
N GLU A 231 2.25 13.65 -33.02
CA GLU A 231 2.11 13.69 -34.48
C GLU A 231 3.46 13.72 -35.23
N GLU A 232 4.48 14.37 -34.69
CA GLU A 232 5.79 14.45 -35.29
C GLU A 232 6.43 13.07 -35.41
N LEU A 233 6.42 12.29 -34.35
CA LEU A 233 6.94 10.92 -34.35
C LEU A 233 6.12 9.99 -35.25
N MET A 234 4.79 10.15 -35.23
CA MET A 234 3.91 9.38 -36.09
C MET A 234 4.23 9.65 -37.59
N ASN A 235 4.41 10.90 -37.99
CA ASN A 235 4.77 11.27 -39.35
C ASN A 235 6.14 10.69 -39.74
N LYS A 236 7.15 10.80 -38.88
CA LYS A 236 8.47 10.20 -39.12
C LYS A 236 8.38 8.69 -39.31
N TYR A 237 7.58 8.00 -38.51
CA TYR A 237 7.38 6.57 -38.60
C TYR A 237 6.63 6.17 -39.88
N LEU A 238 5.59 6.88 -40.26
CA LEU A 238 4.83 6.62 -41.48
C LEU A 238 5.65 6.85 -42.74
N ASP A 239 6.54 7.84 -42.71
CA ASP A 239 7.38 8.18 -43.87
C ASP A 239 8.53 7.19 -44.08
N SER A 240 9.15 6.69 -43.04
CA SER A 240 10.36 5.87 -43.08
C SER A 240 10.19 4.41 -42.64
N GLY A 241 9.10 4.10 -41.93
CA GLY A 241 8.89 2.80 -41.28
C GLY A 241 9.81 2.54 -40.08
N ASP A 242 10.56 3.54 -39.64
CA ASP A 242 11.46 3.44 -38.47
C ASP A 242 11.56 4.79 -37.76
N LEU A 243 12.17 4.79 -36.57
CA LEU A 243 12.49 5.97 -35.78
C LEU A 243 13.97 5.96 -35.41
N SER A 244 14.58 7.14 -35.26
CA SER A 244 15.91 7.26 -34.71
C SER A 244 15.92 6.72 -33.26
N LEU A 245 17.10 6.31 -32.77
CA LEU A 245 17.26 5.83 -31.41
C LEU A 245 16.75 6.86 -30.38
N GLU A 246 17.05 8.13 -30.62
CA GLU A 246 16.63 9.24 -29.78
C GLU A 246 15.10 9.43 -29.80
N ASP A 247 14.49 9.45 -30.96
CA ASP A 247 13.04 9.57 -31.13
C ASP A 247 12.29 8.38 -30.52
N LEU A 248 12.82 7.16 -30.71
CA LEU A 248 12.25 5.95 -30.15
C LEU A 248 12.25 5.99 -28.61
N LYS A 249 13.39 6.31 -28.00
CA LYS A 249 13.49 6.45 -26.55
C LYS A 249 12.62 7.58 -26.02
N PHE A 250 12.56 8.70 -26.71
CA PHE A 250 11.69 9.83 -26.34
C PHE A 250 10.21 9.42 -26.34
N GLY A 251 9.74 8.78 -27.42
CA GLY A 251 8.35 8.35 -27.54
C GLY A 251 7.95 7.32 -26.47
N LEU A 252 8.78 6.33 -26.24
CA LEU A 252 8.57 5.33 -25.20
C LEU A 252 8.54 5.97 -23.79
N ARG A 253 9.46 6.89 -23.51
CA ARG A 253 9.51 7.61 -22.23
C ARG A 253 8.26 8.44 -22.00
N GLN A 254 7.83 9.23 -22.97
CA GLN A 254 6.66 10.08 -22.87
C GLN A 254 5.39 9.26 -22.54
N ARG A 255 5.18 8.18 -23.25
CA ARG A 255 4.02 7.33 -23.03
C ARG A 255 4.10 6.51 -21.72
N THR A 256 5.30 6.13 -21.30
CA THR A 256 5.51 5.47 -20.01
C THR A 256 5.19 6.40 -18.85
N ILE A 257 5.68 7.64 -18.90
CA ILE A 257 5.41 8.67 -17.87
C ILE A 257 3.93 9.02 -17.84
N ALA A 258 3.26 9.07 -18.98
CA ALA A 258 1.82 9.28 -19.07
C ALA A 258 0.97 8.10 -18.57
N GLY A 259 1.59 6.95 -18.29
CA GLY A 259 0.89 5.74 -17.84
C GLY A 259 0.15 5.00 -18.96
N GLU A 260 0.43 5.32 -20.24
CA GLU A 260 -0.24 4.72 -21.38
C GLU A 260 0.35 3.39 -21.81
N ILE A 261 1.64 3.18 -21.59
CA ILE A 261 2.37 1.94 -21.86
C ILE A 261 3.21 1.50 -20.67
N VAL A 262 3.61 0.23 -20.68
CA VAL A 262 4.50 -0.37 -19.70
C VAL A 262 5.64 -1.07 -20.45
N PRO A 263 6.85 -0.50 -20.51
CA PRO A 263 8.00 -1.19 -21.10
C PRO A 263 8.25 -2.53 -20.39
N MET A 264 8.42 -3.58 -21.15
CA MET A 264 8.52 -4.94 -20.66
C MET A 264 9.89 -5.53 -21.00
N LEU A 265 10.57 -6.01 -19.96
CA LEU A 265 11.89 -6.61 -20.00
C LEU A 265 11.85 -8.02 -19.42
N CYS A 266 12.94 -8.76 -19.58
CA CYS A 266 13.07 -10.09 -18.98
C CYS A 266 14.50 -10.37 -18.53
N GLY A 267 14.63 -11.38 -17.69
CA GLY A 267 15.91 -11.84 -17.18
C GLY A 267 15.80 -12.93 -16.14
N THR A 268 16.89 -13.19 -15.49
CA THR A 268 16.96 -14.01 -14.28
C THR A 268 17.94 -13.39 -13.30
N ALA A 269 17.42 -12.76 -12.26
CA ALA A 269 18.23 -12.11 -11.24
C ALA A 269 19.17 -13.10 -10.54
N PHE A 270 18.67 -14.28 -10.21
CA PHE A 270 19.46 -15.33 -9.56
C PHE A 270 20.67 -15.77 -10.40
N LYS A 271 20.51 -15.86 -11.71
CA LYS A 271 21.61 -16.19 -12.67
C LYS A 271 22.34 -14.96 -13.18
N ASN A 272 22.13 -13.79 -12.57
CA ASN A 272 22.86 -12.55 -12.90
C ASN A 272 22.69 -12.06 -14.33
N LYS A 273 21.48 -12.20 -14.90
CA LYS A 273 21.18 -11.80 -16.30
C LYS A 273 19.98 -10.86 -16.35
N GLY A 274 20.15 -9.69 -16.94
CA GLY A 274 19.06 -8.77 -17.28
C GLY A 274 18.84 -7.60 -16.30
N VAL A 275 19.36 -7.64 -15.08
CA VAL A 275 19.12 -6.59 -14.08
C VAL A 275 19.77 -5.26 -14.47
N GLN A 276 20.96 -5.28 -15.05
CA GLN A 276 21.65 -4.06 -15.49
C GLN A 276 20.87 -3.39 -16.66
N ALA A 277 20.34 -4.18 -17.58
CA ALA A 277 19.48 -3.67 -18.65
C ALA A 277 18.20 -3.04 -18.10
N MET A 278 17.65 -3.57 -17.01
CA MET A 278 16.52 -2.96 -16.31
C MET A 278 16.91 -1.61 -15.70
N LEU A 279 18.10 -1.48 -15.12
CA LEU A 279 18.60 -0.20 -14.58
C LEU A 279 18.77 0.85 -15.70
N ASP A 280 19.25 0.45 -16.87
CA ASP A 280 19.31 1.32 -18.05
C ASP A 280 17.91 1.77 -18.49
N ALA A 281 16.92 0.87 -18.46
CA ALA A 281 15.53 1.21 -18.74
C ALA A 281 14.92 2.15 -17.69
N VAL A 282 15.31 2.06 -16.43
CA VAL A 282 14.91 3.02 -15.40
C VAL A 282 15.40 4.43 -15.74
N ILE A 283 16.63 4.56 -16.20
CA ILE A 283 17.17 5.86 -16.64
C ILE A 283 16.43 6.36 -17.88
N ASP A 284 16.22 5.50 -18.87
CA ASP A 284 15.66 5.88 -20.17
C ASP A 284 14.16 6.20 -20.10
N TYR A 285 13.38 5.48 -19.30
CA TYR A 285 11.90 5.51 -19.38
C TYR A 285 11.18 5.93 -18.10
N MET A 286 11.82 5.85 -16.93
CA MET A 286 11.19 6.28 -15.69
C MET A 286 11.32 7.78 -15.47
N PRO A 287 10.32 8.41 -14.81
CA PRO A 287 10.35 9.85 -14.59
C PRO A 287 11.37 10.26 -13.53
N SER A 288 11.88 11.48 -13.69
CA SER A 288 12.50 12.23 -12.62
C SER A 288 11.43 13.01 -11.81
N PRO A 289 11.77 13.58 -10.65
CA PRO A 289 10.83 14.40 -9.89
C PRO A 289 10.22 15.59 -10.66
N VAL A 290 10.91 16.10 -11.67
CA VAL A 290 10.42 17.21 -12.50
C VAL A 290 9.52 16.78 -13.66
N ASP A 291 9.51 15.49 -13.99
CA ASP A 291 8.68 14.91 -15.05
C ASP A 291 7.25 14.58 -14.57
N ILE A 292 7.05 14.52 -13.26
CA ILE A 292 5.75 14.26 -12.65
C ILE A 292 5.02 15.59 -12.38
N PRO A 293 3.67 15.57 -12.30
CA PRO A 293 2.92 16.77 -11.95
C PRO A 293 3.35 17.36 -10.59
N PRO A 294 3.29 18.69 -10.40
CA PRO A 294 3.47 19.30 -9.10
C PRO A 294 2.58 18.66 -8.04
N VAL A 295 3.10 18.48 -6.82
CA VAL A 295 2.32 17.87 -5.75
C VAL A 295 1.15 18.79 -5.37
N LYS A 296 -0.02 18.18 -5.25
CA LYS A 296 -1.27 18.87 -4.90
C LYS A 296 -1.45 18.89 -3.38
N GLY A 297 -2.01 19.98 -2.89
CA GLY A 297 -2.38 20.16 -1.50
C GLY A 297 -3.40 21.25 -1.30
N THR A 298 -3.69 21.59 -0.05
CA THR A 298 -4.56 22.70 0.35
C THR A 298 -3.80 23.69 1.23
N ASP A 299 -4.09 24.96 1.09
CA ASP A 299 -3.55 26.01 1.97
C ASP A 299 -4.34 26.14 3.29
N GLU A 300 -4.00 27.13 4.12
CA GLU A 300 -4.70 27.42 5.38
C GLU A 300 -6.18 27.82 5.21
N ARG A 301 -6.58 28.19 4.00
CA ARG A 301 -7.96 28.59 3.66
C ARG A 301 -8.72 27.46 2.97
N GLU A 302 -8.14 26.23 3.00
CA GLU A 302 -8.67 25.07 2.28
C GLU A 302 -8.73 25.23 0.75
N ALA A 303 -8.02 26.22 0.20
CA ALA A 303 -7.90 26.41 -1.24
C ALA A 303 -6.85 25.46 -1.82
N GLU A 304 -7.16 24.91 -2.99
CA GLU A 304 -6.23 24.05 -3.72
C GLU A 304 -4.95 24.80 -4.08
N THR A 305 -3.82 24.19 -3.79
CA THR A 305 -2.50 24.73 -4.10
C THR A 305 -1.56 23.63 -4.59
N PHE A 306 -0.48 24.03 -5.25
CA PHE A 306 0.51 23.13 -5.81
C PHE A 306 1.91 23.54 -5.37
N ARG A 307 2.81 22.55 -5.29
CA ARG A 307 4.24 22.75 -5.06
C ARG A 307 5.03 22.06 -6.15
N LYS A 308 5.90 22.83 -6.83
CA LYS A 308 6.81 22.29 -7.86
C LYS A 308 8.03 21.64 -7.21
N ALA A 309 8.60 20.66 -7.88
CA ALA A 309 9.87 20.04 -7.47
C ALA A 309 11.04 20.96 -7.80
N ASP A 310 11.20 22.02 -7.02
CA ASP A 310 12.21 23.06 -7.18
C ASP A 310 12.80 23.43 -5.80
N ASP A 311 14.11 23.57 -5.74
CA ASP A 311 14.84 23.98 -4.51
C ASP A 311 14.50 25.40 -4.06
N GLY A 312 14.11 26.27 -4.99
CA GLY A 312 13.68 27.65 -4.71
C GLY A 312 12.26 27.80 -4.16
N GLU A 313 11.47 26.73 -4.24
CA GLU A 313 10.11 26.70 -3.68
C GLU A 313 10.14 26.61 -2.14
N LYS A 314 9.00 26.89 -1.52
CA LYS A 314 8.83 26.71 -0.09
C LYS A 314 8.81 25.22 0.27
N PHE A 315 9.44 24.89 1.37
CA PHE A 315 9.57 23.50 1.82
C PHE A 315 8.22 22.82 2.01
N SER A 316 8.08 21.62 1.45
CA SER A 316 7.00 20.68 1.74
C SER A 316 7.50 19.24 1.60
N ALA A 317 7.07 18.40 2.51
CA ALA A 317 7.42 16.99 2.53
C ALA A 317 6.28 16.16 3.12
N LEU A 318 6.28 14.88 2.80
CA LEU A 318 5.37 13.88 3.36
C LEU A 318 6.17 12.90 4.22
N ALA A 319 5.77 12.74 5.48
CA ALA A 319 6.27 11.70 6.35
C ALA A 319 5.54 10.39 6.00
N PHE A 320 6.21 9.49 5.29
CA PHE A 320 5.55 8.29 4.77
C PHE A 320 5.85 7.02 5.56
N LYS A 321 6.86 7.05 6.43
CA LYS A 321 7.23 5.92 7.26
C LYS A 321 7.90 6.38 8.55
N LEU A 322 7.51 5.76 9.66
CA LEU A 322 8.21 5.84 10.95
C LEU A 322 8.85 4.50 11.26
N MET A 323 10.00 4.54 11.90
CA MET A 323 10.72 3.35 12.34
C MET A 323 11.43 3.65 13.66
N THR A 324 11.39 2.70 14.59
CA THR A 324 12.18 2.79 15.82
C THR A 324 13.52 2.11 15.61
N ASP A 325 14.57 2.88 15.80
CA ASP A 325 15.94 2.39 15.70
C ASP A 325 16.57 2.27 17.10
N PRO A 326 17.26 1.16 17.40
CA PRO A 326 17.85 0.94 18.73
C PRO A 326 18.89 1.96 19.14
N TYR A 327 19.58 2.59 18.18
CA TYR A 327 20.71 3.49 18.44
C TYR A 327 20.37 4.98 18.35
N VAL A 328 19.46 5.35 17.45
CA VAL A 328 19.11 6.76 17.21
C VAL A 328 17.70 7.12 17.64
N GLY A 329 16.90 6.13 18.04
CA GLY A 329 15.51 6.33 18.43
C GLY A 329 14.56 6.37 17.22
N GLN A 330 13.57 7.24 17.28
CA GLN A 330 12.58 7.35 16.20
C GLN A 330 13.16 8.00 14.95
N LEU A 331 13.07 7.29 13.84
CA LEU A 331 13.37 7.76 12.49
C LEU A 331 12.06 8.07 11.76
N THR A 332 11.97 9.25 11.16
CA THR A 332 10.86 9.65 10.30
C THR A 332 11.37 9.77 8.87
N PHE A 333 10.94 8.87 7.99
CA PHE A 333 11.25 8.92 6.56
C PHE A 333 10.35 9.92 5.88
N ILE A 334 10.96 10.86 5.15
CA ILE A 334 10.26 11.89 4.41
C ILE A 334 10.60 11.85 2.92
N ARG A 335 9.61 12.14 2.09
CA ARG A 335 9.79 12.54 0.70
C ARG A 335 9.65 14.05 0.62
N VAL A 336 10.71 14.73 0.21
CA VAL A 336 10.69 16.18 -0.03
C VAL A 336 10.11 16.45 -1.42
N TYR A 337 9.02 17.19 -1.48
CA TYR A 337 8.37 17.55 -2.74
C TYR A 337 8.82 18.90 -3.26
N SER A 338 9.15 19.84 -2.38
CA SER A 338 9.59 21.18 -2.74
C SER A 338 10.54 21.77 -1.70
N GLY A 339 11.38 22.69 -2.13
CA GLY A 339 12.30 23.42 -1.26
C GLY A 339 13.48 22.61 -0.78
N VAL A 340 14.14 23.14 0.25
CA VAL A 340 15.31 22.56 0.90
C VAL A 340 15.08 22.49 2.41
N LEU A 341 15.39 21.35 3.02
CA LEU A 341 15.38 21.17 4.46
C LEU A 341 16.79 21.03 4.98
N ASN A 342 17.16 21.85 5.96
CA ASN A 342 18.45 21.77 6.63
C ASN A 342 18.32 21.14 8.01
N SER A 343 19.39 20.50 8.47
CA SER A 343 19.50 20.03 9.85
C SER A 343 19.35 21.24 10.80
N GLY A 344 18.51 21.11 11.81
CA GLY A 344 18.21 22.18 12.75
C GLY A 344 17.06 23.09 12.37
N ASP A 345 16.50 22.97 11.17
CA ASP A 345 15.33 23.75 10.74
C ASP A 345 14.09 23.43 11.57
N THR A 346 13.21 24.42 11.67
CA THR A 346 11.87 24.27 12.24
C THR A 346 10.86 24.02 11.12
N VAL A 347 10.09 22.97 11.24
CA VAL A 347 9.00 22.60 10.33
C VAL A 347 7.66 22.67 11.03
N TYR A 348 6.60 22.82 10.24
CA TYR A 348 5.23 22.86 10.73
C TYR A 348 4.46 21.63 10.29
N ASN A 349 3.74 21.01 11.23
CA ASN A 349 2.81 19.93 10.98
C ASN A 349 1.38 20.51 10.99
N PRO A 350 0.76 20.73 9.83
CA PRO A 350 -0.56 21.37 9.75
C PRO A 350 -1.70 20.52 10.32
N ILE A 351 -1.52 19.18 10.35
CA ILE A 351 -2.54 18.28 10.90
C ILE A 351 -2.64 18.41 12.41
N LYS A 352 -1.50 18.49 13.10
CA LYS A 352 -1.41 18.61 14.56
C LYS A 352 -1.29 20.07 15.02
N SER A 353 -1.19 21.01 14.08
CA SER A 353 -0.97 22.44 14.36
C SER A 353 0.23 22.69 15.27
N LYS A 354 1.31 21.94 15.05
CA LYS A 354 2.53 22.02 15.86
C LYS A 354 3.77 22.29 15.02
N LYS A 355 4.68 23.06 15.60
CA LYS A 355 6.04 23.27 15.09
C LYS A 355 6.96 22.24 15.74
N GLU A 356 7.83 21.64 14.95
CA GLU A 356 8.86 20.71 15.43
C GLU A 356 10.23 21.07 14.83
N ARG A 357 11.25 20.77 15.56
CA ARG A 357 12.63 21.00 15.10
C ARG A 357 13.26 19.71 14.58
N ILE A 358 13.81 19.79 13.38
CA ILE A 358 14.63 18.72 12.81
C ILE A 358 15.96 18.64 13.57
N GLY A 359 16.28 17.47 14.10
CA GLY A 359 17.59 17.20 14.69
C GLY A 359 18.62 16.92 13.61
N ARG A 360 18.87 15.64 13.34
CA ARG A 360 19.78 15.18 12.28
C ARG A 360 18.97 14.71 11.07
N ILE A 361 19.59 14.80 9.89
CA ILE A 361 19.06 14.23 8.65
C ILE A 361 20.01 13.11 8.23
N LEU A 362 19.47 11.94 7.98
CA LEU A 362 20.22 10.75 7.60
C LEU A 362 19.85 10.30 6.18
N GLN A 363 20.87 9.95 5.41
CA GLN A 363 20.72 9.25 4.15
C GLN A 363 21.01 7.76 4.38
N MET A 364 20.16 6.93 3.85
CA MET A 364 20.28 5.48 3.98
C MET A 364 21.03 4.91 2.76
N HIS A 365 22.10 4.17 3.00
CA HIS A 365 22.87 3.41 2.01
C HIS A 365 22.86 1.95 2.46
N ALA A 366 21.82 1.21 2.08
CA ALA A 366 21.62 -0.15 2.56
C ALA A 366 21.62 -0.21 4.10
N ASN A 367 22.60 -0.83 4.73
CA ASN A 367 22.72 -0.91 6.20
C ASN A 367 23.50 0.25 6.83
N GLU A 368 24.09 1.11 6.01
CA GLU A 368 24.85 2.26 6.49
C GLU A 368 23.99 3.52 6.52
N ARG A 369 24.29 4.41 7.47
CA ARG A 369 23.63 5.70 7.64
C ARG A 369 24.66 6.80 7.51
N GLU A 370 24.43 7.69 6.58
CA GLU A 370 25.24 8.88 6.40
C GLU A 370 24.49 10.10 6.92
N GLU A 371 25.11 10.85 7.83
CA GLU A 371 24.56 12.12 8.26
C GLU A 371 24.78 13.19 7.19
N ILE A 372 23.68 13.80 6.73
CA ILE A 372 23.72 14.87 5.74
C ILE A 372 23.22 16.17 6.35
N LYS A 373 23.70 17.30 5.82
CA LYS A 373 23.33 18.62 6.34
C LYS A 373 22.03 19.15 5.78
N GLU A 374 21.67 18.74 4.58
CA GLU A 374 20.49 19.18 3.86
C GLU A 374 19.91 18.07 2.98
N VAL A 375 18.59 18.13 2.77
CA VAL A 375 17.86 17.33 1.79
C VAL A 375 17.02 18.25 0.91
N ARG A 376 16.97 17.97 -0.38
CA ARG A 376 16.39 18.85 -1.41
C ARG A 376 15.15 18.25 -2.05
N ALA A 377 14.41 19.12 -2.77
CA ALA A 377 13.23 18.69 -3.54
C ALA A 377 13.52 17.46 -4.40
N GLY A 378 12.59 16.51 -4.39
CA GLY A 378 12.68 15.26 -5.14
C GLY A 378 13.47 14.15 -4.45
N ASP A 379 14.00 14.37 -3.25
CA ASP A 379 14.80 13.38 -2.52
C ASP A 379 14.05 12.75 -1.35
N ILE A 380 14.59 11.64 -0.87
CA ILE A 380 14.09 10.87 0.26
C ILE A 380 15.21 10.83 1.33
N ALA A 381 14.84 11.13 2.56
CA ALA A 381 15.76 11.07 3.70
C ALA A 381 15.03 10.67 4.98
N ALA A 382 15.79 10.32 6.02
CA ALA A 382 15.26 10.07 7.34
C ALA A 382 15.63 11.21 8.30
N CYS A 383 14.64 11.69 9.06
CA CYS A 383 14.82 12.72 10.07
C CYS A 383 14.82 12.13 11.47
N VAL A 384 15.72 12.62 12.31
CA VAL A 384 15.79 12.33 13.74
C VAL A 384 15.30 13.54 14.53
N GLY A 385 14.58 13.34 15.61
CA GLY A 385 14.18 14.41 16.53
C GLY A 385 12.72 14.85 16.41
N LEU A 386 11.98 14.33 15.45
CA LEU A 386 10.54 14.53 15.36
C LEU A 386 9.82 13.61 16.37
N LYS A 387 8.97 14.20 17.22
CA LYS A 387 8.32 13.46 18.33
C LYS A 387 6.84 13.23 18.13
N GLU A 388 6.16 14.13 17.42
CA GLU A 388 4.71 14.18 17.32
C GLU A 388 4.20 13.73 15.95
N VAL A 389 5.09 13.60 14.96
CA VAL A 389 4.73 13.21 13.60
C VAL A 389 4.29 11.75 13.54
N THR A 390 3.21 11.50 12.83
CA THR A 390 2.75 10.15 12.49
C THR A 390 2.81 9.93 10.97
N THR A 391 2.71 8.67 10.57
CA THR A 391 2.77 8.31 9.14
C THR A 391 1.62 8.95 8.35
N GLY A 392 1.94 9.51 7.19
CA GLY A 392 0.98 10.17 6.29
C GLY A 392 0.80 11.65 6.56
N GLU A 393 1.49 12.22 7.53
CA GLU A 393 1.40 13.64 7.85
C GLU A 393 2.35 14.49 7.01
N THR A 394 1.94 15.74 6.77
CA THR A 394 2.71 16.73 6.04
C THR A 394 3.64 17.49 6.98
N LEU A 395 4.85 17.78 6.49
CA LEU A 395 5.77 18.72 7.08
C LEU A 395 6.01 19.85 6.07
N CYS A 396 5.87 21.10 6.50
CA CYS A 396 6.01 22.25 5.61
C CYS A 396 6.70 23.45 6.28
N ASP A 397 6.97 24.46 5.47
CA ASP A 397 7.45 25.77 5.94
C ASP A 397 6.39 26.40 6.87
N PRO A 398 6.75 26.85 8.08
CA PRO A 398 5.80 27.47 9.01
C PRO A 398 5.11 28.72 8.50
N ASP A 399 5.74 29.45 7.57
CA ASP A 399 5.22 30.70 7.02
C ASP A 399 4.47 30.51 5.68
N ASN A 400 4.51 29.31 5.13
CA ASN A 400 3.86 28.93 3.87
C ASN A 400 3.21 27.55 4.01
N VAL A 401 2.16 27.48 4.79
CA VAL A 401 1.50 26.22 5.15
C VAL A 401 0.83 25.59 3.94
N VAL A 402 1.07 24.30 3.77
CA VAL A 402 0.39 23.42 2.82
C VAL A 402 0.08 22.10 3.49
N LEU A 403 -1.12 21.60 3.29
CA LEU A 403 -1.52 20.26 3.65
C LEU A 403 -1.55 19.41 2.38
N LEU A 404 -0.59 18.51 2.23
CA LEU A 404 -0.56 17.58 1.11
C LEU A 404 -1.67 16.53 1.26
N GLU A 405 -2.11 15.97 0.14
CA GLU A 405 -3.15 14.95 0.13
C GLU A 405 -2.79 13.79 1.08
N ARG A 406 -3.72 13.44 1.95
CA ARG A 406 -3.52 12.40 2.96
C ARG A 406 -3.50 11.01 2.34
N MET A 407 -2.72 10.11 2.93
CA MET A 407 -2.85 8.68 2.68
C MET A 407 -4.12 8.16 3.34
N VAL A 408 -4.87 7.33 2.62
CA VAL A 408 -6.01 6.61 3.16
C VAL A 408 -5.54 5.21 3.53
N PHE A 409 -5.66 4.86 4.81
CA PHE A 409 -5.24 3.56 5.31
C PHE A 409 -6.45 2.64 5.50
N PRO A 410 -6.32 1.34 5.18
CA PRO A 410 -7.40 0.38 5.39
C PRO A 410 -7.68 0.17 6.89
N GLU A 411 -8.93 -0.04 7.23
CA GLU A 411 -9.33 -0.39 8.58
C GLU A 411 -8.97 -1.85 8.90
N PRO A 412 -8.53 -2.14 10.14
CA PRO A 412 -8.26 -3.50 10.56
C PRO A 412 -9.46 -4.43 10.45
N VAL A 413 -9.24 -5.68 10.14
CA VAL A 413 -10.29 -6.68 9.93
C VAL A 413 -10.31 -7.81 10.96
N ILE A 414 -9.20 -8.02 11.69
CA ILE A 414 -9.14 -8.98 12.78
C ILE A 414 -8.65 -8.33 14.07
N SER A 415 -9.00 -8.93 15.20
CA SER A 415 -8.59 -8.48 16.52
C SER A 415 -8.20 -9.65 17.41
N GLN A 416 -7.25 -9.43 18.31
CA GLN A 416 -6.83 -10.39 19.33
C GLN A 416 -6.66 -9.70 20.67
N ALA A 417 -7.00 -10.39 21.76
CA ALA A 417 -6.63 -9.95 23.09
C ALA A 417 -5.17 -10.29 23.37
N VAL A 418 -4.43 -9.37 23.95
CA VAL A 418 -3.06 -9.58 24.41
C VAL A 418 -2.94 -9.25 25.88
N GLU A 419 -2.28 -10.12 26.63
CA GLU A 419 -2.05 -9.97 28.05
C GLU A 419 -0.56 -10.15 28.36
N PRO A 420 0.06 -9.25 29.15
CA PRO A 420 1.45 -9.42 29.55
C PRO A 420 1.58 -10.67 30.45
N LYS A 421 2.66 -11.43 30.32
CA LYS A 421 2.90 -12.61 31.16
C LYS A 421 3.19 -12.23 32.60
N THR A 422 3.72 -11.04 32.86
CA THR A 422 4.02 -10.53 34.21
C THR A 422 3.48 -9.12 34.39
N LYS A 423 3.20 -8.73 35.67
CA LYS A 423 2.79 -7.36 35.97
C LYS A 423 3.83 -6.31 35.61
N ALA A 424 5.12 -6.67 35.68
CA ALA A 424 6.21 -5.78 35.31
C ALA A 424 6.22 -5.47 33.80
N ASP A 425 5.67 -6.36 32.98
CA ASP A 425 5.63 -6.20 31.54
C ASP A 425 4.43 -5.36 31.07
N GLN A 426 3.48 -5.04 31.96
CA GLN A 426 2.27 -4.31 31.56
C GLN A 426 2.57 -2.88 31.07
N GLU A 427 3.41 -2.15 31.79
CA GLU A 427 3.83 -0.81 31.38
C GLU A 427 4.68 -0.84 30.12
N LYS A 428 5.62 -1.79 30.03
CA LYS A 428 6.45 -2.00 28.85
C LYS A 428 5.61 -2.39 27.64
N MET A 429 4.59 -3.22 27.82
CA MET A 429 3.66 -3.61 26.74
C MET A 429 2.90 -2.40 26.20
N GLY A 430 2.40 -1.53 27.08
CA GLY A 430 1.72 -0.30 26.68
C GLY A 430 2.62 0.62 25.84
N ILE A 431 3.88 0.78 26.24
CA ILE A 431 4.87 1.57 25.51
C ILE A 431 5.18 0.92 24.17
N ALA A 432 5.42 -0.39 24.13
CA ALA A 432 5.72 -1.13 22.91
C ALA A 432 4.58 -1.05 21.90
N LEU A 433 3.36 -1.32 22.33
CA LEU A 433 2.16 -1.25 21.47
C LEU A 433 1.90 0.18 20.97
N GLY A 434 2.11 1.18 21.82
CA GLY A 434 1.99 2.59 21.43
C GLY A 434 2.97 2.98 20.33
N ARG A 435 4.23 2.55 20.40
CA ARG A 435 5.24 2.78 19.37
C ARG A 435 4.92 2.05 18.07
N LEU A 436 4.53 0.79 18.16
CA LEU A 436 4.15 -0.01 16.98
C LEU A 436 2.91 0.57 16.27
N ALA A 437 1.95 1.10 17.03
CA ALA A 437 0.78 1.78 16.45
C ALA A 437 1.13 3.13 15.78
N GLN A 438 2.18 3.82 16.25
CA GLN A 438 2.69 5.03 15.58
C GLN A 438 3.38 4.70 14.25
N GLU A 439 4.06 3.56 14.19
CA GLU A 439 4.74 3.10 12.97
C GLU A 439 3.75 2.61 11.91
N ASP A 440 2.69 1.94 12.34
CA ASP A 440 1.73 1.27 11.46
C ASP A 440 0.30 1.76 11.68
N PRO A 441 -0.24 2.63 10.81
CA PRO A 441 -1.60 3.14 10.91
C PRO A 441 -2.71 2.10 10.71
N SER A 442 -2.40 0.92 10.14
CA SER A 442 -3.35 -0.20 10.03
C SER A 442 -3.39 -1.07 11.28
N PHE A 443 -2.48 -0.84 12.21
CA PHE A 443 -2.44 -1.49 13.51
C PHE A 443 -3.08 -0.60 14.57
N ARG A 444 -4.04 -1.13 15.30
CA ARG A 444 -4.74 -0.39 16.35
C ARG A 444 -4.70 -1.12 17.67
N VAL A 445 -4.66 -0.32 18.74
CA VAL A 445 -4.68 -0.80 20.12
C VAL A 445 -5.80 -0.12 20.87
N ARG A 446 -6.60 -0.90 21.58
CA ARG A 446 -7.65 -0.38 22.46
C ARG A 446 -7.73 -1.21 23.74
N THR A 447 -8.20 -0.62 24.80
CA THR A 447 -8.58 -1.36 26.01
C THR A 447 -10.07 -1.63 25.97
N ASP A 448 -10.45 -2.87 26.19
CA ASP A 448 -11.85 -3.26 26.35
C ASP A 448 -12.32 -2.82 27.74
N GLU A 449 -13.32 -1.97 27.81
CA GLU A 449 -13.80 -1.38 29.05
C GLU A 449 -14.50 -2.40 29.97
N GLU A 450 -15.09 -3.45 29.40
CA GLU A 450 -15.80 -4.48 30.16
C GLU A 450 -14.83 -5.52 30.74
N SER A 451 -13.90 -6.02 29.93
CA SER A 451 -12.97 -7.06 30.35
C SER A 451 -11.64 -6.53 30.89
N GLY A 452 -11.32 -5.26 30.66
CA GLY A 452 -10.03 -4.65 30.97
C GLY A 452 -8.87 -5.17 30.13
N GLN A 453 -9.14 -5.99 29.11
CA GLN A 453 -8.13 -6.58 28.24
C GLN A 453 -7.62 -5.56 27.22
N THR A 454 -6.35 -5.68 26.86
CA THR A 454 -5.78 -4.95 25.72
C THR A 454 -6.09 -5.72 24.44
N ILE A 455 -6.77 -5.07 23.50
CA ILE A 455 -7.13 -5.61 22.19
C ILE A 455 -6.26 -4.97 21.12
N ILE A 456 -5.59 -5.81 20.34
CA ILE A 456 -4.85 -5.40 19.14
C ILE A 456 -5.63 -5.78 17.90
N SER A 457 -5.62 -4.92 16.90
CA SER A 457 -6.33 -5.12 15.63
C SER A 457 -5.41 -4.89 14.44
N GLY A 458 -5.55 -5.69 13.40
CA GLY A 458 -4.69 -5.64 12.21
C GLY A 458 -5.34 -6.21 10.95
N MET A 459 -4.57 -6.31 9.89
CA MET A 459 -5.03 -6.70 8.55
C MET A 459 -5.11 -8.20 8.33
N GLY A 460 -4.49 -9.00 9.18
CA GLY A 460 -4.47 -10.45 9.07
C GLY A 460 -3.74 -11.13 10.23
N GLU A 461 -3.82 -12.44 10.29
CA GLU A 461 -3.17 -13.23 11.36
C GLU A 461 -1.65 -13.03 11.37
N LEU A 462 -1.02 -13.08 10.19
CA LEU A 462 0.41 -12.88 10.05
C LEU A 462 0.84 -11.49 10.51
N HIS A 463 0.05 -10.45 10.18
CA HIS A 463 0.32 -9.10 10.63
C HIS A 463 0.38 -9.01 12.16
N LEU A 464 -0.63 -9.55 12.86
CA LEU A 464 -0.67 -9.53 14.32
C LEU A 464 0.41 -10.42 14.95
N GLU A 465 0.71 -11.57 14.36
CA GLU A 465 1.81 -12.44 14.79
C GLU A 465 3.17 -11.72 14.75
N ILE A 466 3.44 -11.00 13.68
CA ILE A 466 4.67 -10.20 13.54
C ILE A 466 4.73 -9.08 14.57
N ILE A 467 3.63 -8.39 14.83
CA ILE A 467 3.56 -7.35 15.88
C ILE A 467 3.90 -7.94 17.26
N VAL A 468 3.31 -9.07 17.62
CA VAL A 468 3.57 -9.75 18.90
C VAL A 468 5.03 -10.21 19.01
N ASP A 469 5.59 -10.74 17.93
CA ASP A 469 6.99 -11.16 17.89
C ASP A 469 7.95 -9.95 17.98
N ARG A 470 7.61 -8.82 17.34
CA ARG A 470 8.34 -7.56 17.49
C ARG A 470 8.32 -7.04 18.93
N MET A 471 7.20 -7.13 19.64
CA MET A 471 7.14 -6.78 21.07
C MET A 471 8.17 -7.58 21.87
N LYS A 472 8.30 -8.86 21.59
CA LYS A 472 9.27 -9.74 22.26
C LYS A 472 10.70 -9.38 21.92
N ARG A 473 11.03 -9.26 20.63
CA ARG A 473 12.42 -9.07 20.13
C ARG A 473 12.94 -7.66 20.37
N GLU A 474 12.14 -6.65 20.06
CA GLU A 474 12.57 -5.26 20.10
C GLU A 474 12.38 -4.60 21.48
N PHE A 475 11.35 -5.02 22.21
CA PHE A 475 10.99 -4.40 23.50
C PHE A 475 11.16 -5.32 24.72
N GLY A 476 11.49 -6.58 24.49
CA GLY A 476 11.68 -7.56 25.55
C GLY A 476 10.38 -7.87 26.34
N VAL A 477 9.21 -7.77 25.69
CA VAL A 477 7.89 -8.01 26.30
C VAL A 477 7.32 -9.31 25.77
N GLU A 478 7.08 -10.26 26.64
CA GLU A 478 6.32 -11.46 26.31
C GLU A 478 4.85 -11.31 26.71
N ALA A 479 3.98 -11.64 25.76
CA ALA A 479 2.52 -11.57 25.93
C ALA A 479 1.87 -12.92 25.61
N SER A 480 0.76 -13.20 26.28
CA SER A 480 -0.18 -14.25 25.91
C SER A 480 -1.21 -13.69 24.94
N VAL A 481 -1.50 -14.42 23.86
CA VAL A 481 -2.38 -13.97 22.80
C VAL A 481 -3.62 -14.84 22.76
N GLY A 482 -4.80 -14.21 22.75
CA GLY A 482 -6.08 -14.89 22.61
C GLY A 482 -6.35 -15.34 21.16
N LYS A 483 -7.47 -16.03 20.94
CA LYS A 483 -7.89 -16.43 19.58
C LYS A 483 -8.26 -15.20 18.76
N PRO A 484 -7.96 -15.20 17.43
CA PRO A 484 -8.40 -14.13 16.55
C PRO A 484 -9.92 -13.99 16.53
N GLN A 485 -10.39 -12.76 16.51
CA GLN A 485 -11.81 -12.42 16.40
C GLN A 485 -12.02 -11.50 15.20
N VAL A 486 -13.14 -11.70 14.52
CA VAL A 486 -13.52 -10.89 13.37
C VAL A 486 -14.04 -9.53 13.83
N ALA A 487 -13.59 -8.47 13.17
CA ALA A 487 -14.11 -7.14 13.38
C ALA A 487 -15.37 -6.93 12.52
N TYR A 488 -16.53 -7.23 13.10
CA TYR A 488 -17.83 -6.97 12.48
C TYR A 488 -18.15 -5.49 12.45
N ARG A 489 -19.13 -5.11 11.62
CA ARG A 489 -19.70 -3.76 11.54
C ARG A 489 -21.23 -3.86 11.56
N GLU A 490 -21.89 -2.74 11.80
CA GLU A 490 -23.35 -2.62 11.72
C GLU A 490 -23.71 -1.52 10.72
N THR A 491 -24.84 -1.68 10.07
CA THR A 491 -25.44 -0.65 9.21
C THR A 491 -26.95 -0.79 9.22
N ILE A 492 -27.63 0.05 8.45
CA ILE A 492 -29.09 0.07 8.34
C ILE A 492 -29.52 -0.17 6.90
N ARG A 493 -30.73 -0.68 6.74
CA ARG A 493 -31.33 -0.98 5.43
C ARG A 493 -32.43 -0.03 5.01
N LYS A 494 -33.06 0.62 5.97
CA LYS A 494 -34.22 1.49 5.74
C LYS A 494 -33.94 2.90 6.27
N SER A 495 -34.61 3.87 5.66
CA SER A 495 -34.63 5.23 6.18
C SER A 495 -35.69 5.36 7.27
N VAL A 496 -35.38 6.17 8.27
CA VAL A 496 -36.31 6.62 9.31
C VAL A 496 -36.34 8.13 9.28
N ASP A 497 -37.50 8.70 8.93
CA ASP A 497 -37.64 10.14 8.72
C ASP A 497 -37.68 10.94 10.04
N GLU A 498 -38.23 10.34 11.09
CA GLU A 498 -38.36 10.97 12.39
C GLU A 498 -37.94 10.03 13.51
N ALA A 499 -36.70 10.19 13.96
CA ALA A 499 -36.17 9.56 15.16
C ALA A 499 -36.02 10.63 16.26
N GLU A 500 -36.85 10.57 17.25
CA GLU A 500 -36.89 11.54 18.33
C GLU A 500 -36.03 11.11 19.52
N GLY A 501 -35.24 12.05 20.03
CA GLY A 501 -34.50 11.91 21.27
C GLY A 501 -34.75 13.10 22.17
N LYS A 502 -35.20 12.83 23.41
CA LYS A 502 -35.51 13.85 24.38
C LYS A 502 -34.86 13.51 25.71
N PHE A 503 -33.89 14.33 26.08
CA PHE A 503 -33.17 14.18 27.33
C PHE A 503 -33.59 15.28 28.32
N ILE A 504 -34.31 14.88 29.34
CA ILE A 504 -34.78 15.78 30.41
C ILE A 504 -34.34 15.23 31.73
N LYS A 505 -33.63 16.03 32.52
CA LYS A 505 -33.24 15.69 33.86
C LYS A 505 -33.46 16.91 34.79
N GLN A 506 -34.23 16.73 35.84
CA GLN A 506 -34.43 17.72 36.90
C GLN A 506 -33.94 17.11 38.19
N SER A 507 -32.95 17.73 38.83
CA SER A 507 -32.43 17.31 40.14
C SER A 507 -32.09 18.56 40.94
N GLY A 508 -33.06 19.08 41.70
CA GLY A 508 -32.86 20.08 42.79
C GLY A 508 -31.99 21.32 42.49
N GLY A 509 -32.00 21.81 41.23
CA GLY A 509 -31.20 22.95 40.77
C GLY A 509 -31.45 23.20 39.31
N ARG A 510 -30.46 23.72 38.56
CA ARG A 510 -30.54 23.92 37.11
C ARG A 510 -30.74 22.54 36.43
N GLY A 511 -31.82 22.37 35.68
CA GLY A 511 -32.15 21.16 34.95
C GLY A 511 -31.30 20.93 33.71
N GLN A 512 -31.55 19.83 33.02
CA GLN A 512 -30.99 19.54 31.69
C GLN A 512 -32.13 19.29 30.70
N TYR A 513 -32.07 19.93 29.54
CA TYR A 513 -33.05 19.78 28.49
C TYR A 513 -32.38 19.74 27.11
N GLY A 514 -32.55 18.66 26.38
CA GLY A 514 -32.18 18.53 25.00
C GLY A 514 -33.25 17.75 24.23
N HIS A 515 -33.62 18.24 23.06
CA HIS A 515 -34.61 17.57 22.22
C HIS A 515 -34.22 17.74 20.75
N VAL A 516 -34.06 16.62 20.06
CA VAL A 516 -33.72 16.57 18.65
C VAL A 516 -34.58 15.53 17.93
N VAL A 517 -34.85 15.80 16.65
CA VAL A 517 -35.47 14.84 15.72
C VAL A 517 -34.53 14.68 14.54
N LEU A 518 -34.09 13.45 14.34
CA LEU A 518 -33.13 13.05 13.32
C LEU A 518 -33.81 12.25 12.23
N LYS A 519 -33.36 12.46 10.99
CA LYS A 519 -33.56 11.54 9.89
C LYS A 519 -32.34 10.67 9.74
N VAL A 520 -32.52 9.35 9.69
CA VAL A 520 -31.43 8.39 9.55
C VAL A 520 -31.61 7.63 8.25
N GLU A 521 -30.63 7.65 7.38
CA GLU A 521 -30.66 7.05 6.05
C GLU A 521 -29.43 6.18 5.81
N PRO A 522 -29.55 5.07 5.05
CA PRO A 522 -28.39 4.33 4.60
C PRO A 522 -27.60 5.10 3.54
N LEU A 523 -26.25 4.97 3.56
CA LEU A 523 -25.36 5.41 2.51
C LEU A 523 -24.89 4.21 1.68
N GLU A 524 -24.48 4.48 0.44
CA GLU A 524 -23.85 3.48 -0.40
C GLU A 524 -22.51 3.04 0.17
N PRO A 525 -22.22 1.71 0.15
CA PRO A 525 -20.92 1.19 0.59
C PRO A 525 -19.76 1.79 -0.20
N GLY A 526 -18.63 2.03 0.49
CA GLY A 526 -17.43 2.58 -0.12
C GLY A 526 -17.39 4.11 -0.22
N GLY A 527 -18.41 4.79 0.30
CA GLY A 527 -18.44 6.24 0.45
C GLY A 527 -17.77 6.71 1.76
N PRO A 528 -18.13 7.91 2.27
CA PRO A 528 -17.50 8.50 3.46
C PRO A 528 -17.78 7.75 4.77
N GLY A 529 -18.63 6.73 4.76
CA GLY A 529 -19.03 5.93 5.91
C GLY A 529 -20.00 6.60 6.86
N PHE A 530 -19.87 7.88 7.08
CA PHE A 530 -20.77 8.71 7.89
C PHE A 530 -20.92 10.10 7.29
N GLU A 531 -22.13 10.63 7.30
CA GLU A 531 -22.45 11.97 6.88
C GLU A 531 -23.45 12.60 7.86
N PHE A 532 -23.17 13.83 8.29
CA PHE A 532 -24.07 14.62 9.11
C PHE A 532 -24.53 15.86 8.35
N VAL A 533 -25.84 16.11 8.33
CA VAL A 533 -26.45 17.27 7.67
C VAL A 533 -27.26 18.07 8.67
N ASP A 534 -27.00 19.38 8.72
CA ASP A 534 -27.83 20.35 9.43
C ASP A 534 -28.92 20.88 8.48
N ALA A 535 -30.15 20.58 8.78
CA ALA A 535 -31.34 21.03 8.03
C ALA A 535 -32.30 21.82 8.93
N ILE A 536 -31.82 22.40 10.03
CA ILE A 536 -32.64 23.19 10.97
C ILE A 536 -33.16 24.45 10.27
N LYS A 537 -34.46 24.68 10.45
CA LYS A 537 -35.12 25.89 9.98
C LYS A 537 -35.75 26.62 11.18
N GLY A 538 -35.71 27.95 11.12
CA GLY A 538 -36.38 28.78 12.13
C GLY A 538 -35.72 28.80 13.51
N GLY A 539 -34.48 28.29 13.64
CA GLY A 539 -33.73 28.39 14.91
C GLY A 539 -34.28 27.53 16.04
N VAL A 540 -35.07 26.49 15.76
CA VAL A 540 -35.69 25.62 16.77
C VAL A 540 -34.64 24.85 17.61
N VAL A 541 -33.44 24.68 17.08
CA VAL A 541 -32.24 24.30 17.80
C VAL A 541 -31.22 25.40 17.61
N PRO A 542 -30.73 26.06 18.65
CA PRO A 542 -29.72 27.09 18.55
C PRO A 542 -28.43 26.57 17.87
N ARG A 543 -27.82 27.39 17.03
CA ARG A 543 -26.63 27.03 16.27
C ARG A 543 -25.47 26.53 17.12
N GLU A 544 -25.35 27.07 18.35
CA GLU A 544 -24.32 26.68 19.30
C GLU A 544 -24.43 25.21 19.78
N TYR A 545 -25.63 24.60 19.70
CA TYR A 545 -25.85 23.21 20.10
C TYR A 545 -25.78 22.20 18.93
N ILE A 546 -25.75 22.64 17.68
CA ILE A 546 -25.68 21.76 16.52
C ILE A 546 -24.37 20.94 16.51
N PRO A 547 -23.19 21.51 16.79
CA PRO A 547 -21.96 20.70 16.96
C PRO A 547 -22.07 19.66 18.06
N ALA A 548 -22.78 19.94 19.13
CA ALA A 548 -23.02 18.98 20.22
C ALA A 548 -23.90 17.81 19.76
N VAL A 549 -24.91 18.06 18.93
CA VAL A 549 -25.75 17.03 18.32
C VAL A 549 -24.93 16.13 17.41
N GLN A 550 -24.13 16.70 16.53
CA GLN A 550 -23.21 15.93 15.67
C GLN A 550 -22.26 15.08 16.49
N LYS A 551 -21.63 15.66 17.50
CA LYS A 551 -20.74 14.95 18.40
C LYS A 551 -21.43 13.81 19.17
N GLY A 552 -22.67 14.02 19.60
CA GLY A 552 -23.47 12.98 20.24
C GLY A 552 -23.75 11.79 19.33
N VAL A 553 -23.99 12.03 18.05
CA VAL A 553 -24.15 10.96 17.04
C VAL A 553 -22.81 10.26 16.81
N GLU A 554 -21.74 11.02 16.58
CA GLU A 554 -20.40 10.47 16.35
C GLU A 554 -19.89 9.62 17.52
N ASP A 555 -20.13 10.03 18.74
CA ASP A 555 -19.76 9.27 19.96
C ASP A 555 -20.60 7.97 20.12
N THR A 556 -21.72 7.86 19.42
CA THR A 556 -22.57 6.67 19.44
C THR A 556 -22.20 5.66 18.34
N LEU A 557 -21.58 6.12 17.24
CA LEU A 557 -21.19 5.25 16.11
C LEU A 557 -20.33 4.05 16.51
N PRO A 558 -19.36 4.13 17.44
CA PRO A 558 -18.52 2.99 17.82
C PRO A 558 -19.27 1.80 18.41
N ALA A 559 -20.49 2.00 18.92
CA ALA A 559 -21.28 0.96 19.57
C ALA A 559 -22.71 0.93 19.01
N GLY A 560 -22.92 0.08 18.02
CA GLY A 560 -24.24 -0.09 17.37
C GLY A 560 -25.27 -0.79 18.26
N VAL A 561 -26.52 -0.69 17.87
CA VAL A 561 -27.68 -1.18 18.64
C VAL A 561 -27.93 -2.69 18.52
N LEU A 562 -27.33 -3.34 17.51
CA LEU A 562 -27.59 -4.76 17.23
C LEU A 562 -26.71 -5.68 18.08
N ALA A 563 -25.39 -5.47 18.05
CA ALA A 563 -24.41 -6.26 18.79
C ALA A 563 -23.25 -5.42 19.36
N GLY A 564 -23.36 -4.10 19.32
CA GLY A 564 -22.34 -3.20 19.84
C GLY A 564 -21.12 -3.02 18.97
N TYR A 565 -21.19 -3.38 17.69
CA TYR A 565 -20.13 -3.15 16.72
C TYR A 565 -20.21 -1.75 16.11
N PRO A 566 -19.11 -1.21 15.58
CA PRO A 566 -19.13 0.10 14.93
C PRO A 566 -20.13 0.19 13.79
N VAL A 567 -20.83 1.32 13.73
CA VAL A 567 -21.82 1.62 12.69
C VAL A 567 -21.13 2.33 11.53
N VAL A 568 -21.43 1.89 10.31
CA VAL A 568 -20.90 2.46 9.06
C VAL A 568 -22.04 2.70 8.06
N ASP A 569 -21.78 3.51 7.05
CA ASP A 569 -22.66 3.79 5.91
C ASP A 569 -24.04 4.34 6.33
N VAL A 570 -24.01 5.35 7.18
CA VAL A 570 -25.22 6.05 7.65
C VAL A 570 -25.12 7.55 7.44
N LYS A 571 -26.23 8.15 7.04
CA LYS A 571 -26.42 9.60 6.94
C LYS A 571 -27.43 10.03 7.98
N VAL A 572 -27.06 11.03 8.78
CA VAL A 572 -27.92 11.62 9.81
C VAL A 572 -28.22 13.07 9.46
N THR A 573 -29.49 13.41 9.42
CA THR A 573 -29.96 14.77 9.16
C THR A 573 -30.69 15.28 10.41
N LEU A 574 -30.20 16.35 10.99
CA LEU A 574 -30.89 17.07 12.05
C LEU A 574 -31.87 18.06 11.42
N HIS A 575 -33.19 17.84 11.55
CA HIS A 575 -34.18 18.67 10.88
C HIS A 575 -35.15 19.35 11.83
N PHE A 576 -35.26 18.90 13.09
CA PHE A 576 -36.12 19.49 14.10
C PHE A 576 -35.58 19.27 15.51
N GLY A 577 -36.09 20.03 16.45
CA GLY A 577 -35.80 19.92 17.86
C GLY A 577 -36.43 21.05 18.64
N SER A 578 -36.16 21.11 19.92
CA SER A 578 -36.55 22.23 20.79
C SER A 578 -35.53 22.46 21.87
N TYR A 579 -35.53 23.62 22.45
CA TYR A 579 -34.64 23.99 23.55
C TYR A 579 -35.40 24.68 24.66
N HIS A 580 -34.77 24.75 25.82
CA HIS A 580 -35.26 25.46 26.98
C HIS A 580 -34.24 26.55 27.39
N ASP A 581 -34.68 27.80 27.53
CA ASP A 581 -33.79 28.96 27.74
C ASP A 581 -32.84 28.83 28.92
N VAL A 582 -33.21 28.07 29.97
CA VAL A 582 -32.43 27.92 31.20
C VAL A 582 -31.72 26.57 31.29
N ASP A 583 -32.39 25.49 30.87
CA ASP A 583 -31.97 24.11 31.14
C ASP A 583 -31.26 23.46 29.96
N SER A 584 -31.23 24.08 28.78
CA SER A 584 -30.49 23.56 27.64
C SER A 584 -28.98 23.80 27.78
N ASN A 585 -28.22 22.78 27.42
CA ASN A 585 -26.75 22.80 27.39
C ASN A 585 -26.22 21.77 26.38
N GLU A 586 -24.94 21.84 26.06
CA GLU A 586 -24.29 20.95 25.09
C GLU A 586 -24.43 19.46 25.48
N ASN A 587 -24.26 19.14 26.77
CA ASN A 587 -24.35 17.75 27.24
C ASN A 587 -25.76 17.18 27.03
N ALA A 588 -26.80 17.96 27.33
CA ALA A 588 -28.18 17.55 27.12
C ALA A 588 -28.48 17.26 25.65
N PHE A 589 -27.97 18.09 24.73
CA PHE A 589 -28.10 17.83 23.29
C PHE A 589 -27.27 16.65 22.79
N LYS A 590 -26.09 16.40 23.33
CA LYS A 590 -25.33 15.16 23.07
C LYS A 590 -26.12 13.92 23.47
N GLN A 591 -26.69 13.90 24.66
CA GLN A 591 -27.52 12.78 25.14
C GLN A 591 -28.76 12.59 24.29
N ALA A 592 -29.47 13.68 23.98
CA ALA A 592 -30.65 13.65 23.12
C ALA A 592 -30.33 13.11 21.72
N ALA A 593 -29.21 13.53 21.13
CA ALA A 593 -28.73 13.06 19.84
C ALA A 593 -28.40 11.57 19.86
N SER A 594 -27.72 11.10 20.90
CA SER A 594 -27.43 9.67 21.08
C SER A 594 -28.70 8.84 21.19
N MET A 595 -29.67 9.31 21.97
CA MET A 595 -30.98 8.64 22.12
C MET A 595 -31.74 8.57 20.80
N ALA A 596 -31.82 9.70 20.08
CA ALA A 596 -32.50 9.78 18.77
C ALA A 596 -31.84 8.85 17.74
N PHE A 597 -30.53 8.86 17.69
CA PHE A 597 -29.78 8.02 16.76
C PHE A 597 -29.98 6.53 17.05
N LYS A 598 -29.88 6.09 18.27
CA LYS A 598 -30.14 4.71 18.70
C LYS A 598 -31.56 4.27 18.34
N GLU A 599 -32.53 5.12 18.57
CA GLU A 599 -33.93 4.84 18.23
C GLU A 599 -34.12 4.72 16.71
N GLY A 600 -33.53 5.64 15.95
CA GLY A 600 -33.51 5.60 14.48
C GLY A 600 -32.88 4.32 13.96
N MET A 601 -31.74 3.92 14.50
CA MET A 601 -31.05 2.68 14.14
C MET A 601 -31.92 1.44 14.38
N ARG A 602 -32.57 1.34 15.52
CA ARG A 602 -33.45 0.18 15.85
C ARG A 602 -34.62 0.05 14.85
N ARG A 603 -35.18 1.16 14.40
CA ARG A 603 -36.30 1.22 13.48
C ARG A 603 -35.88 1.08 12.01
N ALA A 604 -34.63 1.30 11.69
CA ALA A 604 -34.08 1.30 10.34
C ALA A 604 -33.65 -0.07 9.81
N SER A 605 -34.09 -1.16 10.43
CA SER A 605 -33.68 -2.54 10.10
C SER A 605 -32.16 -2.71 10.14
N PRO A 606 -31.56 -2.65 11.33
CA PRO A 606 -30.12 -2.80 11.46
C PRO A 606 -29.66 -4.21 11.07
N VAL A 607 -28.51 -4.30 10.42
CA VAL A 607 -27.90 -5.54 9.95
C VAL A 607 -26.44 -5.59 10.34
N LEU A 608 -25.91 -6.82 10.52
CA LEU A 608 -24.51 -7.08 10.76
C LEU A 608 -23.75 -7.23 9.45
N LEU A 609 -22.63 -6.57 9.34
CA LEU A 609 -21.69 -6.71 8.24
C LEU A 609 -20.49 -7.56 8.66
N GLU A 610 -20.10 -8.47 7.79
CA GLU A 610 -18.91 -9.31 7.94
C GLU A 610 -17.87 -9.01 6.86
N PRO A 611 -16.55 -9.06 7.19
CA PRO A 611 -15.51 -8.88 6.18
C PRO A 611 -15.47 -10.09 5.25
N MET A 612 -15.48 -9.83 3.94
CA MET A 612 -15.33 -10.80 2.88
C MET A 612 -13.92 -10.75 2.33
N MET A 613 -13.31 -11.91 2.17
CA MET A 613 -11.96 -12.07 1.67
C MET A 613 -11.97 -12.57 0.24
N ALA A 614 -11.15 -11.96 -0.62
CA ALA A 614 -10.83 -12.50 -1.92
C ALA A 614 -9.76 -13.57 -1.73
N VAL A 615 -10.11 -14.82 -1.99
CA VAL A 615 -9.24 -15.99 -1.82
C VAL A 615 -8.89 -16.55 -3.18
N GLU A 616 -7.61 -16.81 -3.40
CA GLU A 616 -7.12 -17.49 -4.60
C GLU A 616 -6.26 -18.67 -4.18
N VAL A 617 -6.60 -19.85 -4.67
CA VAL A 617 -5.91 -21.10 -4.36
C VAL A 617 -5.26 -21.64 -5.63
N GLU A 618 -3.96 -21.86 -5.57
CA GLU A 618 -3.18 -22.56 -6.59
C GLU A 618 -3.03 -24.02 -6.19
N THR A 619 -3.55 -24.93 -6.99
CA THR A 619 -3.57 -26.36 -6.68
C THR A 619 -3.32 -27.22 -7.93
N PRO A 620 -2.71 -28.40 -7.80
CA PRO A 620 -2.74 -29.41 -8.85
C PRO A 620 -4.18 -29.73 -9.25
N GLU A 621 -4.39 -30.06 -10.52
CA GLU A 621 -5.74 -30.33 -11.08
C GLU A 621 -6.49 -31.41 -10.31
N ASP A 622 -5.78 -32.46 -9.85
CA ASP A 622 -6.36 -33.59 -9.10
C ASP A 622 -7.07 -33.17 -7.80
N TYR A 623 -6.67 -32.05 -7.21
CA TYR A 623 -7.25 -31.55 -5.95
C TYR A 623 -8.24 -30.39 -6.16
N ALA A 624 -8.40 -29.89 -7.38
CA ALA A 624 -9.24 -28.72 -7.65
C ALA A 624 -10.68 -28.88 -7.17
N GLY A 625 -11.28 -30.03 -7.42
CA GLY A 625 -12.64 -30.36 -6.95
C GLY A 625 -12.76 -30.38 -5.43
N THR A 626 -11.79 -30.97 -4.74
CA THR A 626 -11.73 -31.02 -3.27
C THR A 626 -11.58 -29.61 -2.68
N VAL A 627 -10.72 -28.79 -3.25
CA VAL A 627 -10.51 -27.39 -2.83
C VAL A 627 -11.77 -26.55 -3.03
N MET A 628 -12.43 -26.67 -4.18
CA MET A 628 -13.71 -25.98 -4.44
C MET A 628 -14.79 -26.40 -3.45
N GLY A 629 -14.89 -27.69 -3.17
CA GLY A 629 -15.85 -28.24 -2.19
C GLY A 629 -15.60 -27.68 -0.79
N ASP A 630 -14.36 -27.61 -0.36
CA ASP A 630 -13.99 -27.04 0.94
C ASP A 630 -14.31 -25.53 1.02
N LEU A 631 -13.93 -24.74 0.00
CA LEU A 631 -14.27 -23.32 -0.06
C LEU A 631 -15.78 -23.09 -0.02
N SER A 632 -16.57 -23.91 -0.72
CA SER A 632 -18.02 -23.84 -0.68
C SER A 632 -18.58 -24.18 0.71
N SER A 633 -18.00 -25.15 1.41
CA SER A 633 -18.39 -25.49 2.78
C SER A 633 -18.11 -24.35 3.78
N ARG A 634 -17.20 -23.46 3.45
CA ARG A 634 -16.86 -22.22 4.20
C ARG A 634 -17.70 -21.01 3.80
N ARG A 635 -18.84 -21.22 3.25
CA ARG A 635 -19.73 -20.17 2.71
C ARG A 635 -19.06 -19.35 1.60
N GLY A 636 -18.07 -19.92 0.92
CA GLY A 636 -17.35 -19.27 -0.17
C GLY A 636 -18.16 -19.33 -1.47
N MET A 637 -18.15 -18.22 -2.21
CA MET A 637 -18.64 -18.15 -3.59
C MET A 637 -17.46 -18.29 -4.54
N VAL A 638 -17.36 -19.45 -5.20
CA VAL A 638 -16.35 -19.66 -6.25
C VAL A 638 -16.71 -18.79 -7.45
N GLN A 639 -15.80 -17.91 -7.85
CA GLN A 639 -16.01 -16.96 -8.94
C GLN A 639 -15.42 -17.44 -10.26
N GLY A 640 -14.43 -18.30 -10.22
CA GLY A 640 -13.78 -18.81 -11.41
C GLY A 640 -12.67 -19.79 -11.12
N MET A 641 -12.25 -20.48 -12.14
CA MET A 641 -11.12 -21.40 -12.14
C MET A 641 -10.37 -21.25 -13.47
N ASP A 642 -9.07 -21.00 -13.40
CA ASP A 642 -8.21 -20.84 -14.56
C ASP A 642 -7.12 -21.92 -14.56
N ASP A 643 -6.60 -22.23 -15.74
CA ASP A 643 -5.50 -23.14 -15.90
C ASP A 643 -4.15 -22.48 -15.55
N MET A 644 -3.31 -23.20 -14.84
CA MET A 644 -1.92 -22.81 -14.61
C MET A 644 -0.97 -23.37 -15.66
N ALA A 645 0.07 -22.62 -15.98
CA ALA A 645 1.19 -23.19 -16.72
C ALA A 645 1.87 -24.28 -15.87
N GLY A 646 1.95 -25.48 -16.42
CA GLY A 646 2.54 -26.62 -15.70
C GLY A 646 1.53 -27.63 -15.14
N GLY A 647 0.23 -27.48 -15.45
CA GLY A 647 -0.78 -28.51 -15.15
C GLY A 647 -1.48 -28.37 -13.79
N GLY A 648 -1.71 -27.18 -13.34
CA GLY A 648 -2.51 -26.86 -12.14
C GLY A 648 -3.69 -25.98 -12.45
N LYS A 649 -4.48 -25.67 -11.42
CA LYS A 649 -5.63 -24.78 -11.44
C LYS A 649 -5.48 -23.65 -10.43
N VAL A 650 -5.99 -22.48 -10.80
CA VAL A 650 -6.17 -21.33 -9.91
C VAL A 650 -7.66 -21.19 -9.64
N ILE A 651 -8.06 -21.31 -8.38
CA ILE A 651 -9.45 -21.17 -7.95
C ILE A 651 -9.63 -19.84 -7.24
N ARG A 652 -10.54 -19.02 -7.71
CA ARG A 652 -10.91 -17.74 -7.08
C ARG A 652 -12.23 -17.84 -6.40
N ALA A 653 -12.30 -17.36 -5.15
CA ALA A 653 -13.53 -17.35 -4.36
C ALA A 653 -13.59 -16.13 -3.46
N GLU A 654 -14.81 -15.72 -3.10
CA GLU A 654 -15.06 -14.79 -2.00
C GLU A 654 -15.55 -15.59 -0.79
N VAL A 655 -14.83 -15.47 0.32
CA VAL A 655 -15.09 -16.25 1.54
C VAL A 655 -15.15 -15.31 2.74
N PRO A 656 -16.10 -15.46 3.67
CA PRO A 656 -16.10 -14.71 4.92
C PRO A 656 -14.83 -14.99 5.73
N LEU A 657 -14.22 -13.95 6.28
CA LEU A 657 -12.99 -14.08 7.08
C LEU A 657 -13.18 -15.05 8.26
N ALA A 658 -14.35 -15.05 8.89
CA ALA A 658 -14.65 -15.96 10.02
C ALA A 658 -14.48 -17.45 9.68
N GLU A 659 -14.65 -17.82 8.42
CA GLU A 659 -14.51 -19.20 7.93
C GLU A 659 -13.10 -19.56 7.48
N MET A 660 -12.20 -18.58 7.44
CA MET A 660 -10.83 -18.78 6.90
C MET A 660 -9.77 -19.05 7.97
N PHE A 661 -10.09 -18.91 9.24
CA PHE A 661 -9.14 -19.24 10.30
C PHE A 661 -8.72 -20.70 10.25
N GLY A 662 -7.41 -20.95 10.28
CA GLY A 662 -6.84 -22.30 10.18
C GLY A 662 -6.89 -22.92 8.76
N TYR A 663 -7.28 -22.16 7.74
CA TYR A 663 -7.38 -22.68 6.38
C TYR A 663 -6.05 -23.21 5.81
N SER A 664 -4.94 -22.59 6.15
CA SER A 664 -3.60 -23.05 5.75
C SER A 664 -3.36 -24.52 6.11
N THR A 665 -3.71 -24.92 7.34
CA THR A 665 -3.57 -26.33 7.80
C THR A 665 -4.53 -27.25 7.06
N THR A 666 -5.77 -26.84 6.88
CA THR A 666 -6.78 -27.63 6.15
C THR A 666 -6.37 -27.84 4.70
N LEU A 667 -5.93 -26.77 4.03
CA LEU A 667 -5.49 -26.85 2.63
C LEU A 667 -4.30 -27.79 2.44
N ARG A 668 -3.31 -27.74 3.32
CA ARG A 668 -2.18 -28.66 3.32
C ARG A 668 -2.62 -30.12 3.47
N SER A 669 -3.55 -30.38 4.38
CA SER A 669 -4.09 -31.72 4.59
C SER A 669 -4.86 -32.24 3.36
N LEU A 670 -5.68 -31.40 2.74
CA LEU A 670 -6.48 -31.77 1.56
C LEU A 670 -5.64 -32.01 0.30
N THR A 671 -4.50 -31.34 0.18
CA THR A 671 -3.69 -31.31 -1.04
C THR A 671 -2.29 -31.92 -0.85
N GLN A 672 -2.06 -32.60 0.26
CA GLN A 672 -0.76 -33.17 0.60
C GLN A 672 0.41 -32.16 0.52
N GLY A 673 0.14 -30.92 0.93
CA GLY A 673 1.10 -29.83 0.91
C GLY A 673 1.39 -29.23 -0.46
N ARG A 674 0.65 -29.62 -1.51
CA ARG A 674 0.89 -29.17 -2.90
C ARG A 674 0.19 -27.90 -3.30
N ALA A 675 -0.82 -27.45 -2.56
CA ALA A 675 -1.53 -26.22 -2.83
C ALA A 675 -1.01 -25.06 -1.97
N THR A 676 -1.09 -23.87 -2.53
CA THR A 676 -0.85 -22.59 -1.84
C THR A 676 -2.06 -21.70 -2.01
N TYR A 677 -2.26 -20.75 -1.11
CA TYR A 677 -3.33 -19.77 -1.24
C TYR A 677 -2.87 -18.37 -0.84
N THR A 678 -3.58 -17.40 -1.37
CA THR A 678 -3.49 -16.01 -0.96
C THR A 678 -4.88 -15.53 -0.58
N MET A 679 -4.95 -14.59 0.35
CA MET A 679 -6.19 -14.03 0.85
C MET A 679 -6.01 -12.54 1.12
N GLU A 680 -6.92 -11.72 0.60
CA GLU A 680 -6.93 -10.29 0.89
C GLU A 680 -8.34 -9.81 1.23
N PHE A 681 -8.43 -8.76 2.03
CA PHE A 681 -9.70 -8.10 2.32
C PHE A 681 -10.30 -7.49 1.05
N LYS A 682 -11.56 -7.80 0.76
CA LYS A 682 -12.27 -7.23 -0.40
C LYS A 682 -13.25 -6.15 0.03
N GLN A 683 -14.23 -6.52 0.85
CA GLN A 683 -15.30 -5.63 1.29
C GLN A 683 -16.03 -6.20 2.51
N TYR A 684 -16.82 -5.36 3.16
CA TYR A 684 -17.86 -5.80 4.09
C TYR A 684 -19.13 -6.16 3.33
N ALA A 685 -19.77 -7.26 3.72
CA ALA A 685 -21.06 -7.69 3.19
C ALA A 685 -21.99 -8.08 4.33
N GLU A 686 -23.30 -8.04 4.08
CA GLU A 686 -24.28 -8.45 5.06
C GLU A 686 -24.12 -9.92 5.44
N ALA A 687 -24.01 -10.19 6.74
CA ALA A 687 -23.99 -11.55 7.26
C ALA A 687 -25.37 -12.21 7.11
N PRO A 688 -25.44 -13.50 6.72
CA PRO A 688 -26.69 -14.25 6.73
C PRO A 688 -27.36 -14.20 8.11
N LYS A 689 -28.69 -14.24 8.13
CA LYS A 689 -29.47 -14.08 9.37
C LYS A 689 -29.05 -15.07 10.48
N ASN A 690 -28.85 -16.33 10.15
CA ASN A 690 -28.40 -17.34 11.11
C ASN A 690 -27.03 -17.04 11.70
N VAL A 691 -26.11 -16.52 10.93
CA VAL A 691 -24.78 -16.10 11.36
C VAL A 691 -24.87 -14.86 12.26
N ALA A 692 -25.62 -13.86 11.81
CA ALA A 692 -25.86 -12.63 12.58
C ALA A 692 -26.50 -12.93 13.95
N ASP A 693 -27.54 -13.76 13.98
CA ASP A 693 -28.24 -14.16 15.22
C ASP A 693 -27.29 -14.89 16.20
N ALA A 694 -26.41 -15.75 15.70
CA ALA A 694 -25.43 -16.43 16.52
C ALA A 694 -24.43 -15.45 17.15
N ILE A 695 -23.95 -14.47 16.40
CA ILE A 695 -23.01 -13.44 16.86
C ILE A 695 -23.67 -12.52 17.89
N VAL A 696 -24.89 -12.05 17.63
CA VAL A 696 -25.66 -11.21 18.54
C VAL A 696 -25.91 -11.94 19.86
N SER A 697 -26.32 -13.22 19.78
CA SER A 697 -26.56 -14.04 20.98
C SER A 697 -25.29 -14.30 21.79
N ALA A 698 -24.16 -14.46 21.16
CA ALA A 698 -22.87 -14.66 21.82
C ALA A 698 -22.41 -13.40 22.59
N ARG A 699 -22.77 -12.21 22.10
CA ARG A 699 -22.44 -10.93 22.77
C ARG A 699 -23.43 -10.49 23.84
N SER A 700 -24.61 -11.05 23.83
CA SER A 700 -25.65 -10.76 24.85
C SER A 700 -25.45 -11.55 26.16
N LYS A 701 -24.53 -12.51 26.15
CA LYS A 701 -24.09 -13.29 27.34
C LYS A 701 -22.83 -12.68 27.93
#